data_47a4bc89ab87d65a23514738712356c4
#
_entry.id   47a4bc89ab87d65a23514738712356c4
#
_cell.length_a   1.000
_cell.length_b   1.000
_cell.length_c   1.000
_cell.angle_alpha   90.00
_cell.angle_beta   90.00
_cell.angle_gamma   90.00
#
_symmetry.space_group_name_H-M   'P 1'
#
loop_
_entity.id
_entity.type
_entity.pdbx_description
1 polymer ?
#
loop_
_entity_poly.entity_id
_entity_poly.type
_entity_poly.pdbx_seq_one_letter_code
_entity_poly.pdbx_strand_id
1 'polypeptide(L)'
;MEQKFTTMAQEAISDAVQNASAAGNAQVETLHLLDALLRQENGVIRGLIEAAGGNAQNISAAVHQAQDALPSASGSTTAQPQVSRQLSAVLAQAGKEMQQMGDEYVSTEHLLIAIAAAKPNQSAQIMEQYGVSADALRKAVPTIRGGAKVTSPDAEGSYKALEKYSTDLTAAAKEGKLDPVIGRDQEIRRVIQILSRRTKNNPVLIGEPGVGKTAVVEGLAQRIVAGDVPTTLQNKKLISLDLGSMVAGSKYRGEFEERLKSVLQEIKNADGQIITFIDEIHTIVGAGAAEGSMDAGNMLKPMLARGELRLIGATTLDEYRENIEKDPALERRFQQVFVGEPSVEDTIAILRGIAPKYEAHHKVTIGDDALVAAATLSNRYISGRQLPDKAIDLVDEAASHLRMELDSSPEEIDELQRQVDRLKMEKSYLLGNPKDDAAAQKAENELDESAKERLDDLNKEIADKSEKLNGLKARWDAEKNGHNRIGDLRKKLDELRTQAERYEREGDLAKSSAINYGEIPAIQKEIAQAEQNEAAAKNGAAGGADGGLGGDIPMVPDRVDADSVAEIVSDWTGIPVGRLMQGENEKLLTMEDYLGKRVIGQKEAIQAVSDAVRRSRAGISDPNRPTGSFLFLGPTGVGKTELAKALADFLFDDEKAMVRIDMSEYMEKASVSRLIGAAPGYIGYEEGGQLTEAVRRRPYSVVLFDEVEKANPEVFDVLLQVLDDGRLTDGQGRTVDFKNTILIMTSNLGSQFLVNTELDDEAKKKAVMDAVHMQFKPEFINRLDELVMFHPLTREELGGIVDIQVAQVSARLADRRIKLDVTDSARDWLANTGYDPAYGARPLRRLVQTEVGDQLARMLLAGEVHDGDTVLVDQTGGDHLELSSWAPGQIDDDFSAEAK
;
A
#
# COMPACT_ATOMS: atom_id res chain seq x y z
N MET A 1 -53.02 -29.68 17.19
CA MET A 1 -51.85 -28.77 17.37
C MET A 1 -51.50 -28.22 16.02
N GLU A 2 -51.46 -26.93 15.87
CA GLU A 2 -50.91 -26.31 14.65
C GLU A 2 -49.45 -26.73 14.50
N GLN A 3 -49.11 -27.30 13.34
CA GLN A 3 -47.76 -27.65 13.02
C GLN A 3 -46.97 -26.34 12.79
N LYS A 4 -45.92 -26.16 13.56
CA LYS A 4 -44.96 -25.06 13.37
C LYS A 4 -43.88 -25.49 12.40
N PHE A 5 -43.70 -24.73 11.34
CA PHE A 5 -42.65 -24.98 10.34
C PHE A 5 -41.49 -24.03 10.53
N THR A 6 -40.28 -24.45 10.20
CA THR A 6 -39.14 -23.54 10.06
C THR A 6 -39.35 -22.59 8.89
N THR A 7 -38.59 -21.49 8.86
CA THR A 7 -38.63 -20.50 7.79
C THR A 7 -38.31 -21.16 6.44
N MET A 8 -37.26 -21.97 6.38
CA MET A 8 -36.89 -22.69 5.14
C MET A 8 -37.95 -23.71 4.71
N ALA A 9 -38.57 -24.40 5.63
CA ALA A 9 -39.65 -25.32 5.31
C ALA A 9 -40.89 -24.59 4.79
N GLN A 10 -41.24 -23.40 5.34
CA GLN A 10 -42.31 -22.55 4.82
C GLN A 10 -42.02 -22.04 3.42
N GLU A 11 -40.80 -21.57 3.18
CA GLU A 11 -40.33 -21.15 1.85
C GLU A 11 -40.44 -22.27 0.83
N ALA A 12 -39.95 -23.47 1.15
CA ALA A 12 -40.02 -24.63 0.26
C ALA A 12 -41.49 -24.99 -0.09
N ILE A 13 -42.41 -24.89 0.87
CA ILE A 13 -43.83 -25.13 0.63
C ILE A 13 -44.43 -24.01 -0.26
N SER A 14 -44.06 -22.76 -0.02
CA SER A 14 -44.51 -21.63 -0.83
C SER A 14 -43.99 -21.73 -2.26
N ASP A 15 -42.73 -22.07 -2.45
CA ASP A 15 -42.09 -22.26 -3.75
C ASP A 15 -42.73 -23.42 -4.52
N ALA A 16 -43.06 -24.50 -3.82
CA ALA A 16 -43.80 -25.63 -4.44
C ALA A 16 -45.15 -25.20 -4.97
N VAL A 17 -45.87 -24.33 -4.26
CA VAL A 17 -47.16 -23.75 -4.71
C VAL A 17 -46.98 -22.82 -5.93
N GLN A 18 -45.96 -21.98 -5.89
CA GLN A 18 -45.63 -21.07 -6.99
C GLN A 18 -45.22 -21.85 -8.27
N ASN A 19 -44.34 -22.85 -8.10
CA ASN A 19 -43.92 -23.70 -9.21
C ASN A 19 -45.06 -24.46 -9.86
N ALA A 20 -45.97 -25.01 -9.06
CA ALA A 20 -47.21 -25.66 -9.57
C ALA A 20 -48.10 -24.66 -10.32
N SER A 21 -48.22 -23.44 -9.79
CA SER A 21 -49.00 -22.38 -10.45
C SER A 21 -48.36 -21.94 -11.76
N ALA A 22 -47.04 -21.74 -11.79
CA ALA A 22 -46.31 -21.34 -13.01
C ALA A 22 -46.36 -22.42 -14.09
N ALA A 23 -46.31 -23.70 -13.71
CA ALA A 23 -46.45 -24.85 -14.61
C ALA A 23 -47.89 -25.10 -15.06
N GLY A 24 -48.89 -24.39 -14.55
CA GLY A 24 -50.31 -24.57 -14.88
C GLY A 24 -50.91 -25.87 -14.34
N ASN A 25 -50.33 -26.43 -13.31
CA ASN A 25 -50.81 -27.68 -12.70
C ASN A 25 -51.99 -27.38 -11.75
N ALA A 26 -53.06 -28.18 -11.83
CA ALA A 26 -54.24 -28.01 -10.98
C ALA A 26 -54.04 -28.39 -9.51
N GLN A 27 -53.01 -29.17 -9.22
CA GLN A 27 -52.67 -29.62 -7.88
C GLN A 27 -51.17 -29.46 -7.61
N VAL A 28 -50.86 -29.11 -6.35
CA VAL A 28 -49.46 -29.14 -5.84
C VAL A 28 -49.15 -30.56 -5.43
N GLU A 29 -48.27 -31.22 -6.17
CA GLU A 29 -47.83 -32.60 -5.94
C GLU A 29 -46.59 -32.67 -5.09
N THR A 30 -46.24 -33.85 -4.60
CA THR A 30 -44.99 -34.11 -3.87
C THR A 30 -43.75 -33.81 -4.68
N LEU A 31 -43.82 -33.88 -6.01
CA LEU A 31 -42.76 -33.52 -6.94
C LEU A 31 -42.36 -32.04 -6.86
N HIS A 32 -43.40 -31.13 -6.75
CA HIS A 32 -43.13 -29.72 -6.60
C HIS A 32 -42.44 -29.40 -5.27
N LEU A 33 -42.80 -30.08 -4.17
CA LEU A 33 -42.12 -29.89 -2.88
C LEU A 33 -40.71 -30.44 -2.91
N LEU A 34 -40.45 -31.59 -3.53
CA LEU A 34 -39.12 -32.18 -3.64
C LEU A 34 -38.21 -31.29 -4.50
N ASP A 35 -38.74 -30.76 -5.61
CA ASP A 35 -38.02 -29.80 -6.47
C ASP A 35 -37.65 -28.52 -5.69
N ALA A 36 -38.63 -27.94 -4.98
CA ALA A 36 -38.38 -26.75 -4.16
C ALA A 36 -37.29 -26.98 -3.10
N LEU A 37 -37.35 -28.13 -2.41
CA LEU A 37 -36.32 -28.53 -1.43
C LEU A 37 -34.92 -28.70 -2.06
N LEU A 38 -34.82 -29.24 -3.28
CA LEU A 38 -33.56 -29.44 -4.00
C LEU A 38 -32.98 -28.14 -4.56
N ARG A 39 -33.80 -27.12 -4.82
CA ARG A 39 -33.36 -25.81 -5.36
C ARG A 39 -32.85 -24.84 -4.32
N GLN A 40 -33.17 -25.05 -3.04
CA GLN A 40 -32.70 -24.16 -1.98
C GLN A 40 -31.16 -24.09 -1.96
N GLU A 41 -30.59 -22.90 -2.24
CA GLU A 41 -29.13 -22.71 -2.34
C GLU A 41 -28.42 -22.94 -1.01
N ASN A 42 -29.02 -22.57 0.09
CA ASN A 42 -28.52 -22.75 1.46
C ASN A 42 -29.15 -23.94 2.19
N GLY A 43 -29.84 -24.82 1.46
CA GLY A 43 -30.56 -25.94 2.04
C GLY A 43 -29.66 -27.14 2.36
N VAL A 44 -30.01 -27.86 3.42
CA VAL A 44 -29.29 -29.06 3.89
C VAL A 44 -29.66 -30.32 3.08
N ILE A 45 -30.65 -30.23 2.21
CA ILE A 45 -31.28 -31.37 1.52
C ILE A 45 -30.32 -32.10 0.57
N ARG A 46 -29.54 -31.38 -0.22
CA ARG A 46 -28.54 -31.99 -1.12
C ARG A 46 -27.49 -32.76 -0.35
N GLY A 47 -26.93 -32.16 0.70
CA GLY A 47 -25.97 -32.83 1.57
C GLY A 47 -26.55 -34.03 2.31
N LEU A 48 -27.83 -33.98 2.68
CA LEU A 48 -28.51 -35.09 3.34
C LEU A 48 -28.75 -36.28 2.39
N ILE A 49 -29.10 -36.02 1.12
CA ILE A 49 -29.23 -37.01 0.08
C ILE A 49 -27.87 -37.69 -0.20
N GLU A 50 -26.81 -36.93 -0.31
CA GLU A 50 -25.45 -37.44 -0.54
C GLU A 50 -24.95 -38.28 0.65
N ALA A 51 -25.18 -37.79 1.87
CA ALA A 51 -24.87 -38.56 3.09
C ALA A 51 -25.68 -39.85 3.22
N ALA A 52 -26.88 -39.89 2.63
CA ALA A 52 -27.69 -41.12 2.54
C ALA A 52 -27.25 -42.06 1.39
N GLY A 53 -26.22 -41.69 0.61
CA GLY A 53 -25.68 -42.51 -0.48
C GLY A 53 -26.34 -42.26 -1.85
N GLY A 54 -27.16 -41.19 -1.98
CA GLY A 54 -27.79 -40.79 -3.23
C GLY A 54 -27.02 -39.74 -4.00
N ASN A 55 -27.47 -39.45 -5.23
CA ASN A 55 -26.97 -38.37 -6.06
C ASN A 55 -28.08 -37.30 -6.26
N ALA A 56 -27.92 -36.15 -5.64
CA ALA A 56 -28.90 -35.08 -5.64
C ALA A 56 -29.16 -34.50 -7.06
N GLN A 57 -28.14 -34.45 -7.91
CA GLN A 57 -28.28 -33.97 -9.29
C GLN A 57 -29.14 -34.89 -10.14
N ASN A 58 -28.92 -36.21 -10.02
CA ASN A 58 -29.70 -37.23 -10.78
C ASN A 58 -31.16 -37.24 -10.30
N ILE A 59 -31.39 -37.10 -9.01
CA ILE A 59 -32.75 -36.99 -8.46
C ILE A 59 -33.42 -35.72 -8.95
N SER A 60 -32.75 -34.58 -8.97
CA SER A 60 -33.29 -33.32 -9.49
C SER A 60 -33.67 -33.45 -10.98
N ALA A 61 -32.82 -34.03 -11.81
CA ALA A 61 -33.13 -34.25 -13.22
C ALA A 61 -34.36 -35.17 -13.42
N ALA A 62 -34.46 -36.23 -12.64
CA ALA A 62 -35.61 -37.13 -12.69
C ALA A 62 -36.91 -36.46 -12.19
N VAL A 63 -36.81 -35.61 -11.18
CA VAL A 63 -37.95 -34.82 -10.68
C VAL A 63 -38.45 -33.83 -11.74
N HIS A 64 -37.56 -33.11 -12.42
CA HIS A 64 -37.94 -32.23 -13.52
C HIS A 64 -38.63 -33.01 -14.66
N GLN A 65 -38.06 -34.11 -15.08
CA GLN A 65 -38.68 -34.96 -16.12
C GLN A 65 -40.06 -35.47 -15.71
N ALA A 66 -40.26 -35.80 -14.43
CA ALA A 66 -41.56 -36.21 -13.92
C ALA A 66 -42.56 -35.06 -13.80
N GLN A 67 -42.09 -33.85 -13.49
CA GLN A 67 -42.92 -32.66 -13.46
C GLN A 67 -43.42 -32.24 -14.86
N ASP A 68 -42.56 -32.33 -15.88
CA ASP A 68 -42.93 -32.04 -17.28
C ASP A 68 -44.04 -32.99 -17.79
N ALA A 69 -44.17 -34.18 -17.21
CA ALA A 69 -45.21 -35.15 -17.56
C ALA A 69 -46.53 -34.92 -16.81
N LEU A 70 -46.62 -33.97 -15.88
CA LEU A 70 -47.84 -33.67 -15.17
C LEU A 70 -48.85 -32.95 -16.05
N PRO A 71 -50.16 -33.20 -15.87
CA PRO A 71 -51.20 -32.49 -16.63
C PRO A 71 -51.18 -31.00 -16.36
N SER A 72 -51.06 -30.20 -17.42
CA SER A 72 -51.08 -28.73 -17.33
C SER A 72 -52.33 -28.18 -18.03
N ALA A 73 -52.92 -27.14 -17.43
CA ALA A 73 -54.03 -26.42 -18.01
C ALA A 73 -53.61 -24.99 -18.33
N SER A 74 -53.83 -24.54 -19.58
CA SER A 74 -53.58 -23.17 -20.02
C SER A 74 -54.88 -22.44 -20.25
N GLY A 75 -55.13 -21.34 -19.49
CA GLY A 75 -56.32 -20.48 -19.69
C GLY A 75 -56.41 -19.40 -18.60
N SER A 76 -57.12 -18.31 -18.90
CA SER A 76 -57.27 -17.11 -18.03
C SER A 76 -58.12 -17.31 -16.75
N THR A 77 -58.47 -18.53 -16.42
CA THR A 77 -59.30 -18.92 -15.27
C THR A 77 -58.66 -20.03 -14.46
N THR A 78 -57.34 -20.14 -14.38
CA THR A 78 -56.68 -21.11 -13.50
C THR A 78 -56.90 -20.70 -12.05
N ALA A 79 -57.72 -21.45 -11.32
CA ALA A 79 -57.83 -21.35 -9.87
C ALA A 79 -56.46 -21.68 -9.24
N GLN A 80 -56.15 -21.10 -8.09
CA GLN A 80 -54.94 -21.47 -7.32
C GLN A 80 -54.84 -22.98 -7.20
N PRO A 81 -53.65 -23.57 -7.41
CA PRO A 81 -53.46 -25.02 -7.33
C PRO A 81 -53.79 -25.52 -5.93
N GLN A 82 -54.60 -26.59 -5.84
CA GLN A 82 -54.95 -27.19 -4.57
C GLN A 82 -53.87 -28.18 -4.12
N VAL A 83 -53.67 -28.30 -2.82
CA VAL A 83 -52.75 -29.30 -2.24
C VAL A 83 -53.30 -30.70 -2.51
N SER A 84 -52.50 -31.59 -3.13
CA SER A 84 -52.89 -32.96 -3.43
C SER A 84 -53.07 -33.78 -2.14
N ARG A 85 -53.81 -34.88 -2.21
CA ARG A 85 -53.94 -35.78 -1.05
C ARG A 85 -52.60 -36.38 -0.64
N GLN A 86 -51.74 -36.62 -1.59
CA GLN A 86 -50.37 -37.18 -1.35
C GLN A 86 -49.51 -36.18 -0.60
N LEU A 87 -49.52 -34.91 -1.01
CA LEU A 87 -48.80 -33.85 -0.34
C LEU A 87 -49.35 -33.59 1.06
N SER A 88 -50.65 -33.59 1.24
CA SER A 88 -51.25 -33.48 2.57
C SER A 88 -50.84 -34.60 3.51
N ALA A 89 -50.72 -35.83 2.98
CA ALA A 89 -50.25 -36.98 3.75
C ALA A 89 -48.75 -36.85 4.15
N VAL A 90 -47.93 -36.31 3.22
CA VAL A 90 -46.51 -35.99 3.48
C VAL A 90 -46.36 -34.94 4.57
N LEU A 91 -47.13 -33.85 4.52
CA LEU A 91 -47.09 -32.81 5.57
C LEU A 91 -47.50 -33.35 6.95
N ALA A 92 -48.57 -34.23 6.99
CA ALA A 92 -48.95 -34.89 8.21
C ALA A 92 -47.88 -35.88 8.74
N GLN A 93 -47.16 -36.57 7.84
CA GLN A 93 -46.06 -37.46 8.19
C GLN A 93 -44.85 -36.70 8.73
N ALA A 94 -44.53 -35.53 8.14
CA ALA A 94 -43.45 -34.66 8.59
C ALA A 94 -43.65 -34.22 10.04
N GLY A 95 -44.87 -33.95 10.47
CA GLY A 95 -45.17 -33.68 11.88
C GLY A 95 -44.96 -34.87 12.81
N LYS A 96 -45.12 -36.11 12.32
CA LYS A 96 -44.77 -37.30 13.11
C LYS A 96 -43.25 -37.54 13.21
N GLU A 97 -42.53 -37.30 12.10
CA GLU A 97 -41.06 -37.39 12.08
C GLU A 97 -40.47 -36.36 13.06
N MET A 98 -40.98 -35.13 13.05
CA MET A 98 -40.60 -34.07 14.01
C MET A 98 -40.78 -34.56 15.48
N GLN A 99 -41.95 -35.12 15.80
CA GLN A 99 -42.20 -35.61 17.17
C GLN A 99 -41.31 -36.79 17.56
N GLN A 100 -41.04 -37.71 16.59
CA GLN A 100 -40.14 -38.84 16.83
C GLN A 100 -38.69 -38.42 17.09
N MET A 101 -38.24 -37.33 16.43
CA MET A 101 -36.91 -36.75 16.63
C MET A 101 -36.84 -35.85 17.84
N GLY A 102 -37.98 -35.53 18.50
CA GLY A 102 -38.05 -34.68 19.67
C GLY A 102 -37.79 -33.19 19.35
N ASP A 103 -38.20 -32.77 18.19
CA ASP A 103 -38.09 -31.39 17.67
C ASP A 103 -39.38 -30.60 17.87
N GLU A 104 -39.30 -29.27 17.89
CA GLU A 104 -40.45 -28.36 18.11
C GLU A 104 -41.02 -27.79 16.80
N TYR A 105 -40.20 -27.79 15.73
CA TYR A 105 -40.56 -27.28 14.39
C TYR A 105 -40.34 -28.33 13.33
N VAL A 106 -41.19 -28.33 12.30
CA VAL A 106 -41.00 -29.17 11.11
C VAL A 106 -40.00 -28.45 10.19
N SER A 107 -38.86 -29.06 10.00
CA SER A 107 -37.79 -28.59 9.15
C SER A 107 -37.79 -29.25 7.76
N THR A 108 -36.91 -28.81 6.84
CA THR A 108 -36.81 -29.35 5.49
C THR A 108 -36.42 -30.81 5.44
N GLU A 109 -35.57 -31.27 6.36
CA GLU A 109 -35.24 -32.70 6.48
C GLU A 109 -36.42 -33.58 6.93
N HIS A 110 -37.31 -33.04 7.80
CA HIS A 110 -38.54 -33.77 8.14
C HIS A 110 -39.46 -33.94 6.92
N LEU A 111 -39.52 -32.88 6.08
CA LEU A 111 -40.28 -32.90 4.82
C LEU A 111 -39.68 -33.95 3.86
N LEU A 112 -38.36 -33.99 3.70
CA LEU A 112 -37.70 -34.97 2.82
C LEU A 112 -37.89 -36.40 3.30
N ILE A 113 -37.72 -36.65 4.59
CA ILE A 113 -37.95 -37.99 5.17
C ILE A 113 -39.41 -38.40 4.98
N ALA A 114 -40.34 -37.45 5.20
CA ALA A 114 -41.76 -37.67 5.03
C ALA A 114 -42.15 -37.99 3.59
N ILE A 115 -41.52 -37.32 2.60
CA ILE A 115 -41.66 -37.62 1.19
C ILE A 115 -41.24 -39.08 0.92
N ALA A 116 -40.07 -39.52 1.43
CA ALA A 116 -39.55 -40.86 1.25
C ALA A 116 -40.42 -41.93 1.97
N ALA A 117 -41.04 -41.59 3.10
CA ALA A 117 -41.79 -42.54 3.95
C ALA A 117 -43.27 -42.71 3.51
N ALA A 118 -43.90 -41.63 3.01
CA ALA A 118 -45.34 -41.63 2.68
C ALA A 118 -45.65 -42.25 1.32
N LYS A 119 -45.60 -43.57 1.23
CA LYS A 119 -45.95 -44.30 -0.01
C LYS A 119 -47.47 -44.58 -0.11
N PRO A 120 -48.04 -44.56 -1.31
CA PRO A 120 -47.40 -44.38 -2.63
C PRO A 120 -47.32 -42.93 -3.05
N ASN A 121 -46.15 -42.46 -3.42
CA ASN A 121 -46.00 -41.15 -4.13
C ASN A 121 -44.83 -41.25 -5.12
N GLN A 122 -44.88 -40.49 -6.18
CA GLN A 122 -43.93 -40.51 -7.28
C GLN A 122 -42.53 -40.06 -6.84
N SER A 123 -42.45 -39.04 -5.98
CA SER A 123 -41.18 -38.54 -5.42
C SER A 123 -40.43 -39.60 -4.62
N ALA A 124 -41.14 -40.42 -3.82
CA ALA A 124 -40.54 -41.53 -3.08
C ALA A 124 -40.00 -42.61 -4.02
N GLN A 125 -40.71 -42.89 -5.13
CA GLN A 125 -40.24 -43.85 -6.13
C GLN A 125 -38.93 -43.37 -6.80
N ILE A 126 -38.87 -42.07 -7.17
CA ILE A 126 -37.65 -41.48 -7.72
C ILE A 126 -36.50 -41.58 -6.73
N MET A 127 -36.71 -41.16 -5.46
CA MET A 127 -35.67 -41.26 -4.44
C MET A 127 -35.19 -42.68 -4.20
N GLU A 128 -36.10 -43.67 -4.16
CA GLU A 128 -35.77 -45.08 -3.97
C GLU A 128 -34.98 -45.67 -5.20
N GLN A 129 -35.33 -45.22 -6.41
CA GLN A 129 -34.59 -45.61 -7.64
C GLN A 129 -33.12 -45.15 -7.59
N TYR A 130 -32.82 -44.03 -6.94
CA TYR A 130 -31.46 -43.53 -6.76
C TYR A 130 -30.87 -43.85 -5.37
N GLY A 131 -31.40 -44.88 -4.69
CA GLY A 131 -30.83 -45.45 -3.48
C GLY A 131 -31.13 -44.70 -2.18
N VAL A 132 -32.03 -43.68 -2.21
CA VAL A 132 -32.39 -42.89 -1.04
C VAL A 132 -33.66 -43.43 -0.40
N SER A 133 -33.52 -44.02 0.78
CA SER A 133 -34.67 -44.48 1.59
C SER A 133 -34.89 -43.60 2.83
N ALA A 134 -36.12 -43.64 3.37
CA ALA A 134 -36.42 -42.90 4.60
C ALA A 134 -35.52 -43.32 5.80
N ASP A 135 -35.15 -44.59 5.88
CA ASP A 135 -34.26 -45.06 6.96
C ASP A 135 -32.80 -44.63 6.77
N ALA A 136 -32.35 -44.56 5.51
CA ALA A 136 -31.02 -44.02 5.19
C ALA A 136 -30.95 -42.52 5.54
N LEU A 137 -31.99 -41.76 5.18
CA LEU A 137 -32.08 -40.32 5.54
C LEU A 137 -32.09 -40.11 7.04
N ARG A 138 -32.91 -40.89 7.81
CA ARG A 138 -32.91 -40.77 9.29
C ARG A 138 -31.53 -41.03 9.90
N LYS A 139 -30.76 -41.99 9.35
CA LYS A 139 -29.41 -42.25 9.82
C LYS A 139 -28.40 -41.14 9.44
N ALA A 140 -28.65 -40.43 8.36
CA ALA A 140 -27.79 -39.39 7.88
C ALA A 140 -28.05 -38.01 8.59
N VAL A 141 -29.27 -37.79 9.15
CA VAL A 141 -29.60 -36.52 9.84
C VAL A 141 -28.61 -36.15 10.94
N PRO A 142 -28.17 -37.03 11.87
CA PRO A 142 -27.20 -36.67 12.87
C PRO A 142 -25.87 -36.17 12.33
N THR A 143 -25.44 -36.63 11.16
CA THR A 143 -24.22 -36.20 10.48
C THR A 143 -24.34 -34.75 9.98
N ILE A 144 -25.52 -34.34 9.55
CA ILE A 144 -25.78 -32.97 9.06
C ILE A 144 -26.04 -32.01 10.20
N ARG A 145 -26.81 -32.45 11.22
CA ARG A 145 -27.21 -31.59 12.36
C ARG A 145 -26.16 -31.51 13.49
N GLY A 146 -25.14 -32.39 13.49
CA GLY A 146 -24.20 -32.45 14.63
C GLY A 146 -24.85 -32.72 15.98
N GLY A 147 -26.05 -33.30 16.00
CA GLY A 147 -26.84 -33.58 17.25
C GLY A 147 -27.72 -32.40 17.69
N ALA A 148 -27.83 -31.33 16.95
CA ALA A 148 -28.70 -30.20 17.26
C ALA A 148 -30.18 -30.56 17.09
N LYS A 149 -31.08 -29.99 17.94
CA LYS A 149 -32.53 -30.10 17.82
C LYS A 149 -33.11 -28.85 17.16
N VAL A 150 -34.21 -29.03 16.44
CA VAL A 150 -34.95 -27.92 15.79
C VAL A 150 -35.90 -27.27 16.80
N THR A 151 -35.40 -26.31 17.56
CA THR A 151 -36.11 -25.58 18.63
C THR A 151 -36.44 -24.15 18.22
N SER A 152 -35.97 -23.63 17.08
CA SER A 152 -36.25 -22.30 16.59
C SER A 152 -36.74 -22.31 15.15
N PRO A 153 -37.42 -21.26 14.64
CA PRO A 153 -37.86 -21.16 13.25
C PRO A 153 -36.70 -21.18 12.25
N ASP A 154 -35.50 -20.72 12.63
CA ASP A 154 -34.33 -20.58 11.77
C ASP A 154 -33.23 -21.61 12.08
N ALA A 155 -33.60 -22.74 12.71
CA ALA A 155 -32.63 -23.75 13.15
C ALA A 155 -31.74 -24.32 12.02
N GLU A 156 -32.24 -24.42 10.81
CA GLU A 156 -31.49 -24.93 9.64
C GLU A 156 -30.37 -24.01 9.22
N GLY A 157 -30.50 -22.71 9.41
CA GLY A 157 -29.45 -21.72 9.17
C GLY A 157 -28.23 -21.87 10.08
N SER A 158 -28.40 -22.59 11.21
CA SER A 158 -27.33 -22.84 12.18
C SER A 158 -26.55 -24.15 11.95
N TYR A 159 -26.98 -25.01 11.01
CA TYR A 159 -26.29 -26.25 10.71
C TYR A 159 -25.00 -26.01 9.96
N LYS A 160 -23.95 -26.76 10.33
CA LYS A 160 -22.60 -26.58 9.80
C LYS A 160 -22.06 -25.12 9.97
N ALA A 161 -22.45 -24.47 11.07
CA ALA A 161 -22.05 -23.10 11.34
C ALA A 161 -20.51 -22.95 11.36
N LEU A 162 -19.81 -23.99 11.84
CA LEU A 162 -18.35 -24.01 11.86
C LEU A 162 -17.76 -24.00 10.43
N GLU A 163 -18.29 -24.80 9.52
CA GLU A 163 -17.83 -24.84 8.13
C GLU A 163 -18.09 -23.50 7.40
N LYS A 164 -19.22 -22.84 7.75
CA LYS A 164 -19.63 -21.57 7.13
C LYS A 164 -18.88 -20.34 7.65
N TYR A 165 -18.50 -20.34 8.92
CA TYR A 165 -17.94 -19.16 9.60
C TYR A 165 -16.50 -19.39 10.08
N SER A 166 -15.82 -20.42 9.60
CA SER A 166 -14.41 -20.64 9.92
C SER A 166 -13.63 -21.18 8.73
N THR A 167 -12.33 -20.93 8.75
CA THR A 167 -11.36 -21.51 7.83
C THR A 167 -10.55 -22.56 8.56
N ASP A 168 -10.49 -23.80 8.03
CA ASP A 168 -9.64 -24.87 8.59
C ASP A 168 -8.20 -24.68 8.13
N LEU A 169 -7.36 -24.09 8.99
CA LEU A 169 -5.94 -23.85 8.72
C LEU A 169 -5.14 -25.16 8.59
N THR A 170 -5.56 -26.23 9.30
CA THR A 170 -4.91 -27.53 9.16
C THR A 170 -5.25 -28.20 7.83
N ALA A 171 -6.44 -27.99 7.31
CA ALA A 171 -6.78 -28.43 5.95
C ALA A 171 -6.01 -27.61 4.90
N ALA A 172 -5.97 -26.29 5.04
CA ALA A 172 -5.19 -25.41 4.16
C ALA A 172 -3.70 -25.76 4.17
N ALA A 173 -3.13 -26.09 5.34
CA ALA A 173 -1.76 -26.56 5.49
C ALA A 173 -1.53 -27.90 4.77
N LYS A 174 -2.49 -28.83 4.84
CA LYS A 174 -2.43 -30.11 4.10
C LYS A 174 -2.46 -29.91 2.60
N GLU A 175 -3.21 -28.93 2.13
CA GLU A 175 -3.32 -28.62 0.71
C GLU A 175 -2.15 -27.78 0.18
N GLY A 176 -1.23 -27.34 1.07
CA GLY A 176 -0.09 -26.47 0.69
C GLY A 176 -0.46 -25.02 0.35
N LYS A 177 -1.63 -24.57 0.79
CA LYS A 177 -2.13 -23.22 0.51
C LYS A 177 -1.55 -22.14 1.43
N LEU A 178 -0.95 -22.55 2.56
CA LEU A 178 -0.34 -21.59 3.50
C LEU A 178 1.07 -21.21 3.06
N ASP A 179 1.47 -20.00 3.39
CA ASP A 179 2.83 -19.54 3.14
C ASP A 179 3.82 -20.18 4.12
N PRO A 180 5.08 -20.38 3.71
CA PRO A 180 6.11 -20.91 4.62
C PRO A 180 6.37 -19.88 5.73
N VAL A 181 6.33 -20.33 6.97
CA VAL A 181 6.57 -19.50 8.14
C VAL A 181 8.03 -19.58 8.55
N ILE A 182 8.72 -18.45 8.51
CA ILE A 182 10.16 -18.33 8.75
C ILE A 182 10.38 -17.39 9.94
N GLY A 183 11.36 -17.72 10.80
CA GLY A 183 11.82 -16.82 11.87
C GLY A 183 10.88 -16.72 13.09
N ARG A 184 9.84 -17.56 13.20
CA ARG A 184 8.86 -17.53 14.32
C ARG A 184 8.86 -18.78 15.20
N ASP A 185 9.97 -19.51 15.21
CA ASP A 185 10.10 -20.77 15.94
C ASP A 185 9.90 -20.64 17.46
N GLN A 186 10.37 -19.54 18.05
CA GLN A 186 10.28 -19.31 19.48
C GLN A 186 8.85 -19.06 19.90
N GLU A 187 8.13 -18.22 19.17
CA GLU A 187 6.74 -17.89 19.41
C GLU A 187 5.84 -19.12 19.23
N ILE A 188 6.04 -19.88 18.14
CA ILE A 188 5.29 -21.13 17.89
C ILE A 188 5.54 -22.14 19.00
N ARG A 189 6.78 -22.36 19.43
CA ARG A 189 7.10 -23.24 20.58
C ARG A 189 6.44 -22.77 21.85
N ARG A 190 6.40 -21.45 22.08
CA ARG A 190 5.75 -20.87 23.26
C ARG A 190 4.24 -21.10 23.22
N VAL A 191 3.59 -20.93 22.07
CA VAL A 191 2.16 -21.23 21.86
C VAL A 191 1.89 -22.72 22.13
N ILE A 192 2.69 -23.62 21.57
CA ILE A 192 2.60 -25.08 21.80
C ILE A 192 2.71 -25.41 23.29
N GLN A 193 3.68 -24.81 23.98
CA GLN A 193 3.88 -24.98 25.41
C GLN A 193 2.66 -24.54 26.22
N ILE A 194 2.06 -23.39 25.87
CA ILE A 194 0.89 -22.88 26.58
C ILE A 194 -0.33 -23.77 26.33
N LEU A 195 -0.61 -24.13 25.06
CA LEU A 195 -1.73 -25.03 24.70
C LEU A 195 -1.66 -26.39 25.40
N SER A 196 -0.47 -26.85 25.77
CA SER A 196 -0.23 -28.11 26.48
C SER A 196 -0.38 -28.02 27.98
N ARG A 197 -0.62 -26.83 28.55
CA ARG A 197 -0.82 -26.63 30.01
C ARG A 197 -2.18 -27.11 30.47
N ARG A 198 -2.29 -27.43 31.77
CA ARG A 198 -3.54 -27.78 32.40
C ARG A 198 -4.44 -26.58 32.68
N THR A 199 -3.84 -25.40 32.95
CA THR A 199 -4.50 -24.14 33.27
C THR A 199 -3.79 -23.02 32.56
N LYS A 200 -4.46 -21.90 32.26
CA LYS A 200 -3.96 -20.78 31.45
C LYS A 200 -3.39 -21.30 30.11
N ASN A 201 -4.19 -22.15 29.46
CA ASN A 201 -3.82 -22.87 28.25
C ASN A 201 -4.31 -22.19 26.96
N ASN A 202 -4.74 -20.94 27.07
CA ASN A 202 -5.14 -20.13 25.91
C ASN A 202 -4.10 -19.03 25.68
N PRO A 203 -3.25 -19.13 24.66
CA PRO A 203 -2.29 -18.08 24.32
C PRO A 203 -3.00 -16.89 23.68
N VAL A 204 -2.52 -15.68 23.98
CA VAL A 204 -2.86 -14.47 23.24
C VAL A 204 -1.56 -13.91 22.64
N LEU A 205 -1.53 -13.80 21.32
CA LEU A 205 -0.47 -13.19 20.57
C LEU A 205 -0.63 -11.66 20.66
N ILE A 206 0.37 -11.00 21.23
CA ILE A 206 0.36 -9.55 21.45
C ILE A 206 1.48 -8.93 20.61
N GLY A 207 1.15 -7.98 19.77
CA GLY A 207 2.11 -7.28 18.93
C GLY A 207 1.44 -6.23 18.07
N GLU A 208 2.25 -5.35 17.52
CA GLU A 208 1.78 -4.32 16.61
C GLU A 208 1.14 -4.91 15.33
N PRO A 209 0.28 -4.17 14.61
CA PRO A 209 -0.23 -4.60 13.31
C PRO A 209 0.93 -4.86 12.33
N GLY A 210 0.82 -5.90 11.52
CA GLY A 210 1.82 -6.20 10.48
C GLY A 210 3.06 -6.98 10.95
N VAL A 211 3.22 -7.28 12.26
CA VAL A 211 4.38 -8.07 12.74
C VAL A 211 4.29 -9.58 12.45
N GLY A 212 3.19 -10.06 11.88
CA GLY A 212 3.04 -11.48 11.52
C GLY A 212 2.44 -12.36 12.63
N LYS A 213 1.49 -11.85 13.44
CA LYS A 213 0.76 -12.64 14.45
C LYS A 213 0.04 -13.83 13.85
N THR A 214 -0.63 -13.67 12.73
CA THR A 214 -1.36 -14.72 12.00
C THR A 214 -0.40 -15.79 11.48
N ALA A 215 0.78 -15.40 10.99
CA ALA A 215 1.81 -16.34 10.54
C ALA A 215 2.26 -17.31 11.64
N VAL A 216 2.31 -16.89 12.91
CA VAL A 216 2.61 -17.80 14.04
C VAL A 216 1.57 -18.91 14.15
N VAL A 217 0.30 -18.62 13.88
CA VAL A 217 -0.80 -19.58 13.94
C VAL A 217 -0.78 -20.51 12.72
N GLU A 218 -0.47 -19.98 11.54
CA GLU A 218 -0.29 -20.77 10.32
C GLU A 218 0.90 -21.74 10.45
N GLY A 219 2.02 -21.26 11.01
CA GLY A 219 3.16 -22.11 11.35
C GLY A 219 2.83 -23.22 12.35
N LEU A 220 1.96 -22.94 13.33
CA LEU A 220 1.44 -23.99 14.21
C LEU A 220 0.61 -25.01 13.43
N ALA A 221 -0.26 -24.59 12.50
CA ALA A 221 -1.04 -25.49 11.66
C ALA A 221 -0.13 -26.41 10.83
N GLN A 222 0.92 -25.86 10.22
CA GLN A 222 1.92 -26.63 9.47
C GLN A 222 2.62 -27.68 10.35
N ARG A 223 3.03 -27.31 11.59
CA ARG A 223 3.66 -28.25 12.54
C ARG A 223 2.69 -29.33 13.03
N ILE A 224 1.41 -29.01 13.23
CA ILE A 224 0.39 -30.02 13.57
C ILE A 224 0.26 -31.04 12.45
N VAL A 225 0.23 -30.59 11.19
CA VAL A 225 0.13 -31.46 10.02
C VAL A 225 1.39 -32.30 9.83
N ALA A 226 2.57 -31.71 10.03
CA ALA A 226 3.86 -32.43 9.96
C ALA A 226 4.09 -33.38 11.14
N GLY A 227 3.24 -33.33 12.21
CA GLY A 227 3.42 -34.13 13.41
C GLY A 227 4.50 -33.62 14.36
N ASP A 228 5.08 -32.44 14.09
CA ASP A 228 6.13 -31.81 14.91
C ASP A 228 5.52 -31.05 16.12
N VAL A 229 4.63 -31.73 16.82
CA VAL A 229 3.96 -31.23 18.02
C VAL A 229 3.81 -32.35 19.06
N PRO A 230 3.70 -32.02 20.37
CA PRO A 230 3.41 -33.00 21.40
C PRO A 230 2.17 -33.85 21.12
N THR A 231 2.11 -35.07 21.61
CA THR A 231 0.98 -36.00 21.42
C THR A 231 -0.38 -35.40 21.78
N THR A 232 -0.43 -34.43 22.71
CA THR A 232 -1.64 -33.74 23.11
C THR A 232 -2.22 -32.83 22.04
N LEU A 233 -1.43 -32.45 21.06
CA LEU A 233 -1.81 -31.57 19.95
C LEU A 233 -1.83 -32.27 18.61
N GLN A 234 -1.35 -33.52 18.52
CA GLN A 234 -1.40 -34.33 17.31
C GLN A 234 -2.85 -34.61 16.89
N ASN A 235 -3.11 -34.62 15.60
CA ASN A 235 -4.43 -34.85 15.00
C ASN A 235 -5.52 -33.84 15.42
N LYS A 236 -5.16 -32.69 16.00
CA LYS A 236 -6.10 -31.60 16.28
C LYS A 236 -6.35 -30.81 15.00
N LYS A 237 -7.56 -30.25 14.89
CA LYS A 237 -7.89 -29.26 13.87
C LYS A 237 -7.65 -27.86 14.43
N LEU A 238 -6.98 -27.04 13.66
CA LEU A 238 -6.81 -25.61 13.96
C LEU A 238 -7.69 -24.83 12.99
N ILE A 239 -8.67 -24.13 13.53
CA ILE A 239 -9.63 -23.33 12.75
C ILE A 239 -9.49 -21.86 13.08
N SER A 240 -9.61 -21.00 12.08
CA SER A 240 -9.71 -19.54 12.24
C SER A 240 -11.18 -19.12 12.12
N LEU A 241 -11.71 -18.45 13.11
CA LEU A 241 -13.07 -17.92 13.08
C LEU A 241 -13.11 -16.59 12.35
N ASP A 242 -14.01 -16.47 11.37
CA ASP A 242 -14.28 -15.24 10.63
C ASP A 242 -15.45 -14.49 11.28
N LEU A 243 -15.10 -13.55 12.15
CA LEU A 243 -16.08 -12.70 12.82
C LEU A 243 -16.79 -11.74 11.86
N GLY A 244 -16.09 -11.27 10.83
CA GLY A 244 -16.65 -10.40 9.80
C GLY A 244 -17.82 -11.08 9.08
N SER A 245 -17.63 -12.33 8.65
CA SER A 245 -18.69 -13.12 8.02
C SER A 245 -19.86 -13.44 8.95
N MET A 246 -19.61 -13.54 10.27
CA MET A 246 -20.69 -13.75 11.24
C MET A 246 -21.57 -12.51 11.43
N VAL A 247 -20.97 -11.30 11.33
CA VAL A 247 -21.67 -10.01 11.43
C VAL A 247 -22.33 -9.63 10.12
N ALA A 248 -21.70 -9.96 9.00
CA ALA A 248 -22.21 -9.63 7.68
C ALA A 248 -23.60 -10.26 7.44
N GLY A 249 -24.55 -9.43 6.99
CA GLY A 249 -25.93 -9.85 6.71
C GLY A 249 -26.81 -10.09 7.95
N SER A 250 -26.31 -9.87 9.17
CA SER A 250 -27.17 -9.87 10.37
C SER A 250 -27.91 -8.52 10.45
N LYS A 251 -29.24 -8.57 10.37
CA LYS A 251 -30.09 -7.38 10.52
C LYS A 251 -30.32 -6.99 11.98
N TYR A 252 -30.19 -7.95 12.88
CA TYR A 252 -30.42 -7.79 14.32
C TYR A 252 -29.29 -8.42 15.12
N ARG A 253 -28.99 -7.82 16.26
CA ARG A 253 -27.98 -8.27 17.24
C ARG A 253 -28.12 -9.75 17.62
N GLY A 254 -29.36 -10.24 17.80
CA GLY A 254 -29.65 -11.63 18.19
C GLY A 254 -29.17 -12.67 17.16
N GLU A 255 -29.10 -12.31 15.87
CA GLU A 255 -28.67 -13.25 14.81
C GLU A 255 -27.16 -13.56 14.93
N PHE A 256 -26.33 -12.56 15.22
CA PHE A 256 -24.89 -12.77 15.46
C PHE A 256 -24.66 -13.64 16.69
N GLU A 257 -25.36 -13.35 17.81
CA GLU A 257 -25.26 -14.12 19.03
C GLU A 257 -25.66 -15.59 18.80
N GLU A 258 -26.70 -15.86 18.00
CA GLU A 258 -27.16 -17.18 17.63
C GLU A 258 -26.17 -17.94 16.74
N ARG A 259 -25.59 -17.26 15.74
CA ARG A 259 -24.53 -17.81 14.90
C ARG A 259 -23.28 -18.19 15.72
N LEU A 260 -22.80 -17.27 16.57
CA LEU A 260 -21.66 -17.53 17.45
C LEU A 260 -21.96 -18.70 18.42
N LYS A 261 -23.15 -18.73 19.00
CA LYS A 261 -23.58 -19.82 19.89
C LYS A 261 -23.58 -21.17 19.17
N SER A 262 -24.03 -21.21 17.91
CA SER A 262 -24.04 -22.42 17.09
C SER A 262 -22.62 -22.92 16.83
N VAL A 263 -21.71 -22.02 16.42
CA VAL A 263 -20.30 -22.35 16.22
C VAL A 263 -19.65 -22.87 17.51
N LEU A 264 -19.86 -22.18 18.63
CA LEU A 264 -19.31 -22.60 19.92
C LEU A 264 -19.86 -23.95 20.40
N GLN A 265 -21.12 -24.25 20.08
CA GLN A 265 -21.71 -25.55 20.41
C GLN A 265 -21.11 -26.67 19.55
N GLU A 266 -20.82 -26.45 18.28
CA GLU A 266 -20.12 -27.42 17.42
C GLU A 266 -18.69 -27.68 17.91
N ILE A 267 -17.95 -26.61 18.30
CA ILE A 267 -16.61 -26.72 18.89
C ILE A 267 -16.66 -27.55 20.19
N LYS A 268 -17.64 -27.28 21.03
CA LYS A 268 -17.84 -28.06 22.28
C LYS A 268 -18.12 -29.53 22.01
N ASN A 269 -18.96 -29.83 21.01
CA ASN A 269 -19.33 -31.21 20.64
C ASN A 269 -18.12 -31.98 20.05
N ALA A 270 -17.11 -31.29 19.54
CA ALA A 270 -15.86 -31.90 19.05
C ALA A 270 -14.92 -32.35 20.18
N ASP A 271 -15.30 -32.23 21.45
CA ASP A 271 -14.60 -32.76 22.64
C ASP A 271 -13.08 -32.46 22.64
N GLY A 272 -12.74 -31.21 22.43
CA GLY A 272 -11.38 -30.70 22.47
C GLY A 272 -10.49 -31.14 21.28
N GLN A 273 -11.07 -31.63 20.18
CA GLN A 273 -10.34 -31.93 18.94
C GLN A 273 -10.04 -30.67 18.13
N ILE A 274 -10.71 -29.56 18.45
CA ILE A 274 -10.59 -28.30 17.75
C ILE A 274 -9.81 -27.29 18.60
N ILE A 275 -8.85 -26.61 17.97
CA ILE A 275 -8.19 -25.41 18.49
C ILE A 275 -8.71 -24.26 17.65
N THR A 276 -9.21 -23.25 18.31
CA THR A 276 -9.84 -22.09 17.65
C THR A 276 -8.87 -20.90 17.66
N PHE A 277 -8.69 -20.26 16.55
CA PHE A 277 -7.99 -18.99 16.43
C PHE A 277 -9.01 -17.87 16.22
N ILE A 278 -8.82 -16.76 16.92
CA ILE A 278 -9.59 -15.53 16.76
C ILE A 278 -8.61 -14.39 16.62
N ASP A 279 -8.58 -13.80 15.43
CA ASP A 279 -7.87 -12.55 15.24
C ASP A 279 -8.69 -11.40 15.81
N GLU A 280 -8.03 -10.32 16.22
CA GLU A 280 -8.66 -9.16 16.87
C GLU A 280 -9.63 -9.57 18.00
N ILE A 281 -9.18 -10.45 18.91
CA ILE A 281 -10.01 -11.01 19.98
C ILE A 281 -10.67 -9.93 20.85
N HIS A 282 -10.12 -8.73 20.90
CA HIS A 282 -10.68 -7.57 21.60
C HIS A 282 -12.07 -7.20 21.08
N THR A 283 -12.38 -7.45 19.80
CA THR A 283 -13.69 -7.16 19.20
C THR A 283 -14.83 -7.96 19.83
N ILE A 284 -14.53 -9.17 20.32
CA ILE A 284 -15.52 -10.03 21.01
C ILE A 284 -15.57 -9.73 22.50
N VAL A 285 -14.42 -9.42 23.12
CA VAL A 285 -14.27 -9.35 24.57
C VAL A 285 -14.56 -7.95 25.10
N GLY A 286 -14.21 -6.90 24.33
CA GLY A 286 -14.35 -5.49 24.76
C GLY A 286 -15.71 -4.86 24.49
N ALA A 287 -16.55 -5.53 23.79
CA ALA A 287 -17.83 -5.00 23.28
C ALA A 287 -18.92 -4.71 24.34
N GLY A 288 -18.61 -4.83 25.64
CA GLY A 288 -19.58 -4.64 26.73
C GLY A 288 -19.72 -3.21 27.31
N ALA A 289 -18.88 -2.26 26.92
CA ALA A 289 -18.79 -0.95 27.58
C ALA A 289 -19.61 0.19 26.91
N ALA A 290 -20.09 0.05 25.68
CA ALA A 290 -20.94 1.03 25.03
C ALA A 290 -22.38 0.52 24.89
N GLU A 291 -23.40 1.36 25.19
CA GLU A 291 -24.80 1.04 24.95
C GLU A 291 -25.02 0.58 23.49
N GLY A 292 -25.18 -0.73 23.28
CA GLY A 292 -25.40 -1.34 21.97
C GLY A 292 -24.29 -2.25 21.46
N SER A 293 -23.16 -2.43 22.18
CA SER A 293 -22.09 -3.31 21.76
C SER A 293 -22.36 -4.79 22.10
N MET A 294 -21.76 -5.71 21.33
CA MET A 294 -21.99 -7.16 21.38
C MET A 294 -21.32 -7.78 22.62
N ASP A 295 -22.06 -8.44 23.49
CA ASP A 295 -21.52 -9.10 24.69
C ASP A 295 -21.21 -10.59 24.41
N ALA A 296 -20.45 -10.86 23.40
CA ALA A 296 -19.97 -12.21 23.07
C ALA A 296 -18.97 -12.75 24.12
N GLY A 297 -18.32 -11.85 24.85
CA GLY A 297 -17.42 -12.21 25.96
C GLY A 297 -18.09 -13.07 27.01
N ASN A 298 -19.35 -12.80 27.36
CA ASN A 298 -20.10 -13.59 28.33
C ASN A 298 -20.44 -15.01 27.88
N MET A 299 -20.42 -15.28 26.55
CA MET A 299 -20.58 -16.65 26.04
C MET A 299 -19.26 -17.43 26.11
N LEU A 300 -18.14 -16.78 25.87
CA LEU A 300 -16.79 -17.40 25.87
C LEU A 300 -16.31 -17.71 27.30
N LYS A 301 -16.55 -16.80 28.25
CA LYS A 301 -16.07 -16.93 29.66
C LYS A 301 -16.39 -18.26 30.30
N PRO A 302 -17.64 -18.79 30.26
CA PRO A 302 -17.98 -20.08 30.86
C PRO A 302 -17.26 -21.25 30.21
N MET A 303 -17.09 -21.25 28.88
CA MET A 303 -16.43 -22.32 28.12
C MET A 303 -14.93 -22.35 28.35
N LEU A 304 -14.28 -21.18 28.37
CA LEU A 304 -12.88 -21.03 28.78
C LEU A 304 -12.64 -21.46 30.24
N ALA A 305 -13.62 -21.17 31.13
CA ALA A 305 -13.53 -21.53 32.52
C ALA A 305 -13.58 -23.06 32.75
N ARG A 306 -14.38 -23.77 31.94
CA ARG A 306 -14.53 -25.24 32.02
C ARG A 306 -13.50 -25.98 31.15
N GLY A 307 -12.69 -25.27 30.34
CA GLY A 307 -11.74 -25.87 29.43
C GLY A 307 -12.39 -26.56 28.21
N GLU A 308 -13.65 -26.21 27.93
CA GLU A 308 -14.41 -26.71 26.76
C GLU A 308 -13.96 -26.07 25.45
N LEU A 309 -13.32 -24.91 25.54
CA LEU A 309 -12.76 -24.16 24.39
C LEU A 309 -11.26 -24.00 24.57
N ARG A 310 -10.49 -24.37 23.52
CA ARG A 310 -9.06 -24.03 23.39
C ARG A 310 -8.93 -22.92 22.37
N LEU A 311 -8.46 -21.78 22.83
CA LEU A 311 -8.46 -20.54 22.05
C LEU A 311 -7.07 -19.95 21.94
N ILE A 312 -6.70 -19.55 20.75
CA ILE A 312 -5.57 -18.67 20.44
C ILE A 312 -6.17 -17.32 20.05
N GLY A 313 -5.83 -16.26 20.76
CA GLY A 313 -6.22 -14.89 20.39
C GLY A 313 -5.06 -14.13 19.79
N ALA A 314 -5.34 -13.14 18.94
CA ALA A 314 -4.37 -12.14 18.54
C ALA A 314 -4.95 -10.73 18.76
N THR A 315 -4.10 -9.78 19.19
CA THR A 315 -4.51 -8.40 19.46
C THR A 315 -3.26 -7.50 19.60
N THR A 316 -3.44 -6.20 19.73
CA THR A 316 -2.38 -5.28 20.11
C THR A 316 -2.19 -5.21 21.63
N LEU A 317 -1.10 -4.57 22.09
CA LEU A 317 -0.83 -4.43 23.51
C LEU A 317 -1.86 -3.56 24.23
N ASP A 318 -2.26 -2.47 23.59
CA ASP A 318 -3.19 -1.52 24.18
C ASP A 318 -4.61 -2.11 24.26
N GLU A 319 -5.08 -2.77 23.22
CA GLU A 319 -6.34 -3.47 23.20
C GLU A 319 -6.38 -4.63 24.21
N TYR A 320 -5.25 -5.33 24.38
CA TYR A 320 -5.14 -6.36 25.43
C TYR A 320 -5.33 -5.77 26.82
N ARG A 321 -4.65 -4.66 27.11
CA ARG A 321 -4.76 -3.96 28.40
C ARG A 321 -6.17 -3.43 28.65
N GLU A 322 -6.80 -2.88 27.62
CA GLU A 322 -8.12 -2.29 27.74
C GLU A 322 -9.23 -3.34 27.94
N ASN A 323 -9.16 -4.44 27.21
CA ASN A 323 -10.28 -5.36 27.09
C ASN A 323 -10.09 -6.70 27.81
N ILE A 324 -8.86 -7.18 27.97
CA ILE A 324 -8.59 -8.49 28.55
C ILE A 324 -8.00 -8.37 29.97
N GLU A 325 -7.02 -7.52 30.17
CA GLU A 325 -6.32 -7.37 31.43
C GLU A 325 -7.22 -6.78 32.54
N LYS A 326 -8.13 -5.87 32.16
CA LYS A 326 -9.12 -5.28 33.07
C LYS A 326 -10.18 -6.28 33.56
N ASP A 327 -10.34 -7.42 32.89
CA ASP A 327 -11.28 -8.46 33.25
C ASP A 327 -10.58 -9.62 33.97
N PRO A 328 -10.71 -9.74 35.31
CA PRO A 328 -10.03 -10.77 36.13
C PRO A 328 -10.39 -12.21 35.73
N ALA A 329 -11.54 -12.43 35.07
CA ALA A 329 -11.99 -13.76 34.67
C ALA A 329 -11.23 -14.21 33.41
N LEU A 330 -10.94 -13.29 32.51
CA LEU A 330 -10.19 -13.53 31.27
C LEU A 330 -8.68 -13.55 31.54
N GLU A 331 -8.15 -12.60 32.30
CA GLU A 331 -6.73 -12.52 32.65
C GLU A 331 -6.20 -13.84 33.22
N ARG A 332 -7.02 -14.52 34.06
CA ARG A 332 -6.66 -15.82 34.67
C ARG A 332 -6.68 -16.99 33.69
N ARG A 333 -7.20 -16.81 32.49
CA ARG A 333 -7.37 -17.87 31.47
C ARG A 333 -6.42 -17.72 30.28
N PHE A 334 -6.02 -16.51 29.98
CA PHE A 334 -5.11 -16.21 28.90
C PHE A 334 -3.65 -16.12 29.37
N GLN A 335 -2.75 -16.45 28.46
CA GLN A 335 -1.31 -16.29 28.65
C GLN A 335 -0.75 -15.51 27.46
N GLN A 336 -0.08 -14.41 27.75
CA GLN A 336 0.55 -13.55 26.75
C GLN A 336 1.70 -14.26 26.04
N VAL A 337 1.79 -14.06 24.73
CA VAL A 337 2.90 -14.38 23.85
C VAL A 337 3.21 -13.13 23.07
N PHE A 338 4.33 -12.50 23.35
CA PHE A 338 4.74 -11.30 22.62
C PHE A 338 5.30 -11.67 21.26
N VAL A 339 4.81 -10.99 20.20
CA VAL A 339 5.26 -11.11 18.82
C VAL A 339 5.82 -9.76 18.41
N GLY A 340 7.14 -9.65 18.46
CA GLY A 340 7.85 -8.42 18.09
C GLY A 340 8.06 -8.28 16.59
N GLU A 341 8.45 -7.08 16.18
CA GLU A 341 8.92 -6.81 14.82
C GLU A 341 10.18 -7.64 14.54
N PRO A 342 10.25 -8.37 13.41
CA PRO A 342 11.46 -9.12 13.05
C PRO A 342 12.59 -8.17 12.68
N SER A 343 13.84 -8.65 12.78
CA SER A 343 14.99 -7.91 12.27
C SER A 343 14.96 -7.80 10.74
N VAL A 344 15.78 -6.88 10.19
CA VAL A 344 15.94 -6.76 8.73
C VAL A 344 16.43 -8.07 8.13
N GLU A 345 17.37 -8.75 8.80
CA GLU A 345 17.92 -10.03 8.35
C GLU A 345 16.86 -11.15 8.34
N ASP A 346 16.03 -11.23 9.38
CA ASP A 346 14.92 -12.17 9.44
C ASP A 346 13.88 -11.85 8.37
N THR A 347 13.62 -10.55 8.12
CA THR A 347 12.69 -10.11 7.07
C THR A 347 13.19 -10.51 5.69
N ILE A 348 14.48 -10.36 5.38
CA ILE A 348 15.06 -10.83 4.11
C ILE A 348 14.85 -12.34 3.95
N ALA A 349 15.07 -13.11 5.03
CA ALA A 349 14.83 -14.55 4.99
C ALA A 349 13.35 -14.89 4.74
N ILE A 350 12.42 -14.15 5.35
CA ILE A 350 10.97 -14.28 5.11
C ILE A 350 10.65 -13.97 3.65
N LEU A 351 11.12 -12.84 3.13
CA LEU A 351 10.89 -12.44 1.74
C LEU A 351 11.41 -13.49 0.74
N ARG A 352 12.61 -14.03 0.96
CA ARG A 352 13.15 -15.12 0.14
C ARG A 352 12.28 -16.37 0.14
N GLY A 353 11.63 -16.66 1.27
CA GLY A 353 10.73 -17.81 1.40
C GLY A 353 9.41 -17.65 0.65
N ILE A 354 8.88 -16.41 0.60
CA ILE A 354 7.59 -16.14 -0.05
C ILE A 354 7.75 -15.70 -1.51
N ALA A 355 8.92 -15.18 -1.92
CA ALA A 355 9.16 -14.66 -3.27
C ALA A 355 8.70 -15.60 -4.39
N PRO A 356 8.93 -16.94 -4.36
CA PRO A 356 8.48 -17.82 -5.42
C PRO A 356 6.96 -17.81 -5.65
N LYS A 357 6.16 -17.57 -4.60
CA LYS A 357 4.70 -17.48 -4.72
C LYS A 357 4.26 -16.17 -5.37
N TYR A 358 4.94 -15.05 -5.04
CA TYR A 358 4.70 -13.75 -5.66
C TYR A 358 5.15 -13.76 -7.13
N GLU A 359 6.29 -14.38 -7.45
CA GLU A 359 6.74 -14.60 -8.83
C GLU A 359 5.72 -15.39 -9.66
N ALA A 360 5.15 -16.46 -9.08
CA ALA A 360 4.13 -17.27 -9.73
C ALA A 360 2.81 -16.49 -9.90
N HIS A 361 2.44 -15.65 -8.92
CA HIS A 361 1.21 -14.85 -8.95
C HIS A 361 1.28 -13.76 -10.02
N HIS A 362 2.30 -12.91 -9.97
CA HIS A 362 2.47 -11.78 -10.90
C HIS A 362 3.11 -12.19 -12.23
N LYS A 363 3.65 -13.40 -12.33
CA LYS A 363 4.37 -13.92 -13.51
C LYS A 363 5.60 -13.06 -13.87
N VAL A 364 6.27 -12.54 -12.87
CA VAL A 364 7.50 -11.76 -12.99
C VAL A 364 8.64 -12.41 -12.23
N THR A 365 9.86 -11.99 -12.50
CA THR A 365 11.04 -12.38 -11.71
C THR A 365 11.31 -11.37 -10.63
N ILE A 366 11.64 -11.80 -9.41
CA ILE A 366 12.02 -10.93 -8.30
C ILE A 366 13.48 -11.20 -7.97
N GLY A 367 14.32 -10.17 -8.11
CA GLY A 367 15.75 -10.24 -7.79
C GLY A 367 16.00 -10.33 -6.28
N ASP A 368 17.08 -11.00 -5.86
CA ASP A 368 17.47 -11.01 -4.44
C ASP A 368 17.84 -9.61 -3.94
N ASP A 369 18.39 -8.78 -4.82
CA ASP A 369 18.65 -7.35 -4.60
C ASP A 369 17.38 -6.55 -4.27
N ALA A 370 16.26 -6.86 -4.94
CA ALA A 370 14.95 -6.29 -4.62
C ALA A 370 14.48 -6.68 -3.21
N LEU A 371 14.63 -7.95 -2.82
CA LEU A 371 14.22 -8.43 -1.50
C LEU A 371 15.04 -7.75 -0.38
N VAL A 372 16.35 -7.64 -0.58
CA VAL A 372 17.23 -6.91 0.33
C VAL A 372 16.87 -5.44 0.39
N ALA A 373 16.62 -4.79 -0.76
CA ALA A 373 16.18 -3.41 -0.82
C ALA A 373 14.84 -3.20 -0.11
N ALA A 374 13.85 -4.07 -0.34
CA ALA A 374 12.54 -3.97 0.29
C ALA A 374 12.63 -4.02 1.82
N ALA A 375 13.42 -4.93 2.39
CA ALA A 375 13.62 -5.01 3.83
C ALA A 375 14.37 -3.79 4.40
N THR A 376 15.45 -3.37 3.75
CA THR A 376 16.30 -2.28 4.25
C THR A 376 15.66 -0.91 4.07
N LEU A 377 15.08 -0.65 2.88
CA LEU A 377 14.45 0.64 2.58
C LEU A 377 13.16 0.83 3.36
N SER A 378 12.32 -0.22 3.47
CA SER A 378 11.10 -0.12 4.28
C SER A 378 11.41 0.13 5.75
N ASN A 379 12.41 -0.54 6.30
CA ASN A 379 12.83 -0.33 7.69
C ASN A 379 13.31 1.10 7.92
N ARG A 380 14.04 1.66 6.96
CA ARG A 380 14.64 2.99 7.06
C ARG A 380 13.62 4.12 6.77
N TYR A 381 12.76 3.93 5.78
CA TYR A 381 11.96 5.01 5.19
C TYR A 381 10.47 4.94 5.53
N ILE A 382 9.96 3.81 5.97
CA ILE A 382 8.54 3.64 6.31
C ILE A 382 8.41 3.39 7.83
N SER A 383 8.19 4.46 8.60
CA SER A 383 8.11 4.41 10.07
C SER A 383 6.70 4.09 10.60
N GLY A 384 5.66 4.30 9.81
CA GLY A 384 4.26 4.12 10.22
C GLY A 384 3.75 2.67 10.21
N ARG A 385 4.55 1.71 9.72
CA ARG A 385 4.21 0.28 9.59
C ARG A 385 5.37 -0.59 10.04
N GLN A 386 5.09 -1.84 10.38
CA GLN A 386 6.08 -2.76 10.93
C GLN A 386 6.57 -3.78 9.89
N LEU A 387 7.79 -4.28 10.07
CA LEU A 387 8.28 -5.45 9.35
C LEU A 387 7.54 -6.72 9.87
N PRO A 388 7.33 -7.73 9.02
CA PRO A 388 7.70 -7.83 7.60
C PRO A 388 6.67 -7.23 6.64
N ASP A 389 5.50 -6.83 7.11
CA ASP A 389 4.33 -6.42 6.33
C ASP A 389 4.67 -5.33 5.30
N LYS A 390 5.31 -4.22 5.75
CA LYS A 390 5.70 -3.13 4.86
C LYS A 390 6.69 -3.56 3.76
N ALA A 391 7.56 -4.54 4.03
CA ALA A 391 8.51 -5.04 3.05
C ALA A 391 7.86 -6.01 2.06
N ILE A 392 6.90 -6.82 2.52
CA ILE A 392 6.09 -7.69 1.67
C ILE A 392 5.26 -6.87 0.69
N ASP A 393 4.58 -5.84 1.18
CA ASP A 393 3.77 -4.96 0.34
C ASP A 393 4.60 -4.24 -0.72
N LEU A 394 5.82 -3.80 -0.40
CA LEU A 394 6.72 -3.20 -1.39
C LEU A 394 7.08 -4.18 -2.51
N VAL A 395 7.37 -5.43 -2.17
CA VAL A 395 7.67 -6.46 -3.17
C VAL A 395 6.45 -6.77 -4.02
N ASP A 396 5.29 -6.87 -3.40
CA ASP A 396 4.01 -7.13 -4.08
C ASP A 396 3.66 -6.00 -5.06
N GLU A 397 3.77 -4.75 -4.61
CA GLU A 397 3.48 -3.58 -5.44
C GLU A 397 4.50 -3.41 -6.56
N ALA A 398 5.80 -3.61 -6.29
CA ALA A 398 6.84 -3.55 -7.33
C ALA A 398 6.64 -4.66 -8.39
N ALA A 399 6.26 -5.87 -7.96
CA ALA A 399 5.93 -6.96 -8.87
C ALA A 399 4.67 -6.66 -9.70
N SER A 400 3.66 -6.04 -9.08
CA SER A 400 2.44 -5.60 -9.76
C SER A 400 2.71 -4.48 -10.76
N HIS A 401 3.56 -3.51 -10.39
CA HIS A 401 3.96 -2.40 -11.25
C HIS A 401 4.69 -2.91 -12.50
N LEU A 402 5.70 -3.76 -12.31
CA LEU A 402 6.40 -4.41 -13.43
C LEU A 402 5.45 -5.23 -14.31
N ARG A 403 4.50 -5.94 -13.72
CA ARG A 403 3.48 -6.68 -14.49
C ARG A 403 2.61 -5.76 -15.33
N MET A 404 2.21 -4.62 -14.77
CA MET A 404 1.43 -3.61 -15.49
C MET A 404 2.23 -3.00 -16.64
N GLU A 405 3.52 -2.71 -16.44
CA GLU A 405 4.41 -2.23 -17.50
C GLU A 405 4.57 -3.26 -18.63
N LEU A 406 4.72 -4.55 -18.29
CA LEU A 406 4.78 -5.64 -19.27
C LEU A 406 3.48 -5.79 -20.06
N ASP A 407 2.34 -5.48 -19.46
CA ASP A 407 1.03 -5.57 -20.14
C ASP A 407 0.67 -4.29 -20.90
N SER A 408 1.22 -3.16 -20.52
CA SER A 408 0.98 -1.84 -21.11
C SER A 408 1.99 -1.56 -22.24
N SER A 409 1.58 -0.77 -23.21
CA SER A 409 2.48 -0.30 -24.28
C SER A 409 3.50 0.69 -23.69
N PRO A 410 4.81 0.54 -23.96
CA PRO A 410 5.81 1.51 -23.53
C PRO A 410 5.51 2.93 -24.00
N GLU A 411 5.91 3.92 -23.22
CA GLU A 411 5.62 5.34 -23.49
C GLU A 411 6.14 5.80 -24.87
N GLU A 412 7.30 5.31 -25.28
CA GLU A 412 7.89 5.60 -26.60
C GLU A 412 6.99 5.14 -27.76
N ILE A 413 6.37 3.96 -27.62
CA ILE A 413 5.42 3.42 -28.62
C ILE A 413 4.16 4.28 -28.65
N ASP A 414 3.64 4.65 -27.49
CA ASP A 414 2.43 5.46 -27.35
C ASP A 414 2.64 6.87 -27.91
N GLU A 415 3.80 7.48 -27.62
CA GLU A 415 4.14 8.80 -28.14
C GLU A 415 4.29 8.79 -29.67
N LEU A 416 5.02 7.81 -30.19
CA LEU A 416 5.17 7.65 -31.64
C LEU A 416 3.82 7.36 -32.32
N GLN A 417 2.98 6.56 -31.69
CA GLN A 417 1.63 6.28 -32.20
C GLN A 417 0.79 7.57 -32.29
N ARG A 418 0.81 8.39 -31.23
CA ARG A 418 0.12 9.70 -31.23
C ARG A 418 0.66 10.65 -32.29
N GLN A 419 1.99 10.65 -32.52
CA GLN A 419 2.59 11.45 -33.59
C GLN A 419 2.14 10.99 -34.96
N VAL A 420 2.15 9.69 -35.23
CA VAL A 420 1.68 9.10 -36.49
C VAL A 420 0.19 9.41 -36.71
N ASP A 421 -0.63 9.28 -35.67
CA ASP A 421 -2.06 9.54 -35.76
C ASP A 421 -2.34 11.04 -36.01
N ARG A 422 -1.58 11.95 -35.40
CA ARG A 422 -1.65 13.39 -35.67
C ARG A 422 -1.31 13.71 -37.13
N LEU A 423 -0.24 13.15 -37.64
CA LEU A 423 0.16 13.34 -39.05
C LEU A 423 -0.88 12.75 -40.00
N LYS A 424 -1.46 11.60 -39.70
CA LYS A 424 -2.57 11.01 -40.48
C LYS A 424 -3.83 11.88 -40.44
N MET A 425 -4.14 12.52 -39.31
CA MET A 425 -5.24 13.47 -39.22
C MET A 425 -4.98 14.72 -40.07
N GLU A 426 -3.75 15.27 -40.03
CA GLU A 426 -3.33 16.42 -40.85
C GLU A 426 -3.45 16.09 -42.35
N LYS A 427 -2.99 14.90 -42.73
CA LYS A 427 -3.12 14.40 -44.12
C LYS A 427 -4.60 14.27 -44.50
N SER A 428 -5.44 13.70 -43.64
CA SER A 428 -6.86 13.55 -43.91
C SER A 428 -7.57 14.90 -44.04
N TYR A 429 -7.19 15.88 -43.24
CA TYR A 429 -7.69 17.26 -43.33
C TYR A 429 -7.31 17.94 -44.63
N LEU A 430 -6.04 17.83 -45.09
CA LEU A 430 -5.57 18.36 -46.37
C LEU A 430 -6.31 17.76 -47.56
N LEU A 431 -6.67 16.48 -47.51
CA LEU A 431 -7.42 15.76 -48.53
C LEU A 431 -8.92 15.93 -48.41
N GLY A 432 -9.45 16.74 -47.47
CA GLY A 432 -10.89 16.98 -47.27
C GLY A 432 -11.67 15.78 -46.77
N ASN A 433 -11.05 14.91 -45.92
CA ASN A 433 -11.66 13.69 -45.34
C ASN A 433 -12.24 12.73 -46.41
N PRO A 434 -11.44 12.22 -47.34
CA PRO A 434 -11.90 11.32 -48.38
C PRO A 434 -12.46 10.04 -47.79
N LYS A 435 -13.59 9.56 -48.38
CA LYS A 435 -14.29 8.34 -47.91
C LYS A 435 -13.65 7.05 -48.44
N ASP A 436 -12.89 7.14 -49.50
CA ASP A 436 -12.17 6.03 -50.16
C ASP A 436 -10.90 6.51 -50.87
N ASP A 437 -10.05 5.57 -51.28
CA ASP A 437 -8.75 5.88 -51.93
C ASP A 437 -8.96 6.60 -53.30
N ALA A 438 -10.05 6.36 -54.00
CA ALA A 438 -10.34 7.04 -55.24
C ALA A 438 -10.70 8.52 -55.05
N ALA A 439 -11.41 8.82 -53.96
CA ALA A 439 -11.73 10.19 -53.55
C ALA A 439 -10.46 10.92 -53.06
N ALA A 440 -9.54 10.20 -52.34
CA ALA A 440 -8.25 10.74 -51.93
C ALA A 440 -7.38 11.15 -53.13
N GLN A 441 -7.26 10.30 -54.13
CA GLN A 441 -6.50 10.54 -55.34
C GLN A 441 -7.06 11.69 -56.21
N LYS A 442 -8.39 11.89 -56.20
CA LYS A 442 -9.04 13.00 -56.86
C LYS A 442 -8.78 14.31 -56.10
N ALA A 443 -8.90 14.29 -54.79
CA ALA A 443 -8.57 15.44 -53.93
C ALA A 443 -7.10 15.88 -54.07
N GLU A 444 -6.18 14.92 -54.13
CA GLU A 444 -4.73 15.17 -54.33
C GLU A 444 -4.46 15.88 -55.64
N ASN A 445 -5.13 15.54 -56.73
CA ASN A 445 -4.97 16.19 -58.03
C ASN A 445 -5.50 17.64 -58.05
N GLU A 446 -6.46 17.98 -57.17
CA GLU A 446 -7.07 19.31 -57.06
C GLU A 446 -6.31 20.26 -56.12
N LEU A 447 -5.29 19.79 -55.38
CA LEU A 447 -4.43 20.60 -54.52
C LEU A 447 -3.51 21.55 -55.30
N ASP A 448 -3.22 22.70 -54.67
CA ASP A 448 -2.21 23.62 -55.20
C ASP A 448 -0.79 23.06 -54.99
N GLU A 449 0.26 23.68 -55.59
CA GLU A 449 1.62 23.17 -55.60
C GLU A 449 2.20 23.12 -54.17
N SER A 450 1.88 24.08 -53.30
CA SER A 450 2.37 24.14 -51.92
C SER A 450 1.73 23.07 -51.05
N ALA A 451 0.44 22.77 -51.25
CA ALA A 451 -0.25 21.71 -50.54
C ALA A 451 0.20 20.30 -51.00
N LYS A 452 0.63 20.15 -52.26
CA LYS A 452 1.23 18.90 -52.74
C LYS A 452 2.60 18.65 -52.13
N GLU A 453 3.47 19.67 -52.07
CA GLU A 453 4.76 19.56 -51.37
C GLU A 453 4.57 19.19 -49.91
N ARG A 454 3.62 19.81 -49.19
CA ARG A 454 3.29 19.47 -47.82
C ARG A 454 2.77 18.04 -47.66
N LEU A 455 1.94 17.57 -48.62
CA LEU A 455 1.42 16.20 -48.63
C LEU A 455 2.55 15.16 -48.83
N ASP A 456 3.52 15.46 -49.73
CA ASP A 456 4.67 14.61 -49.95
C ASP A 456 5.57 14.52 -48.73
N ASP A 457 5.78 15.63 -48.02
CA ASP A 457 6.54 15.64 -46.76
C ASP A 457 5.82 14.88 -45.66
N LEU A 458 4.49 15.08 -45.52
CA LEU A 458 3.65 14.31 -44.60
C LEU A 458 3.71 12.82 -44.89
N ASN A 459 3.67 12.41 -46.16
CA ASN A 459 3.75 11.01 -46.56
C ASN A 459 5.10 10.40 -46.17
N LYS A 460 6.22 11.12 -46.34
CA LYS A 460 7.55 10.68 -45.93
C LYS A 460 7.63 10.56 -44.40
N GLU A 461 7.19 11.60 -43.65
CA GLU A 461 7.20 11.57 -42.21
C GLU A 461 6.34 10.45 -41.65
N ILE A 462 5.15 10.21 -42.20
CA ILE A 462 4.27 9.10 -41.82
C ILE A 462 4.91 7.75 -42.11
N ALA A 463 5.56 7.57 -43.26
CA ALA A 463 6.25 6.35 -43.63
C ALA A 463 7.40 6.06 -42.65
N ASP A 464 8.30 7.02 -42.44
CA ASP A 464 9.46 6.89 -41.55
C ASP A 464 9.05 6.61 -40.11
N LYS A 465 8.05 7.34 -39.58
CA LYS A 465 7.57 7.13 -38.21
C LYS A 465 6.77 5.84 -38.06
N SER A 466 5.99 5.44 -39.08
CA SER A 466 5.27 4.16 -39.07
C SER A 466 6.21 2.96 -39.15
N GLU A 467 7.32 3.05 -39.89
CA GLU A 467 8.34 2.02 -39.95
C GLU A 467 9.01 1.84 -38.57
N LYS A 468 9.42 2.95 -37.93
CA LYS A 468 9.97 2.94 -36.58
C LYS A 468 8.99 2.37 -35.58
N LEU A 469 7.74 2.82 -35.63
CA LEU A 469 6.65 2.33 -34.75
C LEU A 469 6.43 0.83 -34.91
N ASN A 470 6.40 0.32 -36.14
CA ASN A 470 6.22 -1.11 -36.39
C ASN A 470 7.42 -1.92 -35.90
N GLY A 471 8.64 -1.40 -36.05
CA GLY A 471 9.86 -2.01 -35.52
C GLY A 471 9.84 -2.12 -34.00
N LEU A 472 9.48 -1.01 -33.32
CA LEU A 472 9.35 -1.00 -31.84
C LEU A 472 8.23 -1.93 -31.35
N LYS A 473 7.07 -1.93 -32.00
CA LYS A 473 5.97 -2.84 -31.67
C LYS A 473 6.36 -4.31 -31.83
N ALA A 474 7.04 -4.66 -32.91
CA ALA A 474 7.49 -6.03 -33.12
C ALA A 474 8.51 -6.47 -32.06
N ARG A 475 9.41 -5.57 -31.65
CA ARG A 475 10.36 -5.82 -30.56
C ARG A 475 9.64 -6.00 -29.23
N TRP A 476 8.72 -5.09 -28.89
CA TRP A 476 7.93 -5.18 -27.66
C TRP A 476 7.08 -6.45 -27.60
N ASP A 477 6.41 -6.83 -28.70
CA ASP A 477 5.64 -8.08 -28.77
C ASP A 477 6.53 -9.31 -28.55
N ALA A 478 7.76 -9.30 -29.06
CA ALA A 478 8.71 -10.38 -28.86
C ALA A 478 9.19 -10.47 -27.39
N GLU A 479 9.53 -9.34 -26.77
CA GLU A 479 9.91 -9.25 -25.35
C GLU A 479 8.75 -9.69 -24.45
N LYS A 480 7.54 -9.18 -24.66
CA LYS A 480 6.33 -9.55 -23.91
C LYS A 480 6.00 -11.05 -24.00
N ASN A 481 6.12 -11.65 -25.17
CA ASN A 481 5.86 -13.08 -25.34
C ASN A 481 6.92 -13.94 -24.64
N GLY A 482 8.18 -13.50 -24.61
CA GLY A 482 9.27 -14.13 -23.87
C GLY A 482 8.96 -14.17 -22.36
N HIS A 483 8.69 -13.00 -21.77
CA HIS A 483 8.37 -12.89 -20.36
C HIS A 483 7.13 -13.68 -19.95
N ASN A 484 6.05 -13.62 -20.74
CA ASN A 484 4.85 -14.40 -20.47
C ASN A 484 5.12 -15.91 -20.44
N ARG A 485 5.97 -16.42 -21.33
CA ARG A 485 6.36 -17.83 -21.36
C ARG A 485 7.11 -18.23 -20.11
N ILE A 486 8.06 -17.42 -19.65
CA ILE A 486 8.82 -17.68 -18.42
C ILE A 486 7.88 -17.63 -17.20
N GLY A 487 6.98 -16.66 -17.13
CA GLY A 487 5.98 -16.54 -16.09
C GLY A 487 5.05 -17.76 -16.00
N ASP A 488 4.57 -18.27 -17.14
CA ASP A 488 3.72 -19.47 -17.18
C ASP A 488 4.49 -20.74 -16.75
N LEU A 489 5.76 -20.86 -17.11
CA LEU A 489 6.61 -21.96 -16.66
C LEU A 489 6.87 -21.92 -15.15
N ARG A 490 7.07 -20.72 -14.57
CA ARG A 490 7.23 -20.54 -13.13
C ARG A 490 5.97 -20.90 -12.36
N LYS A 491 4.81 -20.46 -12.84
CA LYS A 491 3.52 -20.87 -12.27
C LYS A 491 3.36 -22.38 -12.26
N LYS A 492 3.68 -23.05 -13.37
CA LYS A 492 3.65 -24.50 -13.47
C LYS A 492 4.63 -25.17 -12.53
N LEU A 493 5.81 -24.58 -12.31
CA LEU A 493 6.81 -25.08 -11.36
C LEU A 493 6.27 -25.03 -9.93
N ASP A 494 5.60 -23.95 -9.54
CA ASP A 494 4.99 -23.79 -8.21
C ASP A 494 3.85 -24.79 -7.99
N GLU A 495 3.00 -24.99 -9.00
CA GLU A 495 1.95 -26.01 -8.97
C GLU A 495 2.53 -27.43 -8.78
N LEU A 496 3.63 -27.76 -9.47
CA LEU A 496 4.31 -29.03 -9.33
C LEU A 496 4.97 -29.21 -7.95
N ARG A 497 5.56 -28.16 -7.39
CA ARG A 497 6.11 -28.20 -6.03
C ARG A 497 5.01 -28.47 -5.00
N THR A 498 3.91 -27.75 -5.09
CA THR A 498 2.73 -27.95 -4.23
C THR A 498 2.18 -29.39 -4.36
N GLN A 499 2.12 -29.94 -5.57
CA GLN A 499 1.69 -31.31 -5.78
C GLN A 499 2.68 -32.34 -5.22
N ALA A 500 3.98 -32.14 -5.38
CA ALA A 500 5.02 -33.03 -4.84
C ALA A 500 4.95 -33.08 -3.31
N GLU A 501 4.84 -31.93 -2.65
CA GLU A 501 4.68 -31.86 -1.20
C GLU A 501 3.39 -32.52 -0.72
N ARG A 502 2.29 -32.38 -1.48
CA ARG A 502 1.04 -33.04 -1.18
C ARG A 502 1.17 -34.57 -1.23
N TYR A 503 1.75 -35.11 -2.30
CA TYR A 503 1.97 -36.57 -2.43
C TYR A 503 2.92 -37.11 -1.36
N GLU A 504 3.93 -36.33 -0.97
CA GLU A 504 4.82 -36.71 0.13
C GLU A 504 4.07 -36.84 1.46
N ARG A 505 3.18 -35.89 1.76
CA ARG A 505 2.32 -35.88 2.96
C ARG A 505 1.27 -37.02 2.93
N GLU A 506 0.75 -37.36 1.75
CA GLU A 506 -0.17 -38.49 1.55
C GLU A 506 0.54 -39.85 1.62
N GLY A 507 1.89 -39.84 1.67
CA GLY A 507 2.70 -41.07 1.72
C GLY A 507 2.92 -41.73 0.35
N ASP A 508 2.50 -41.10 -0.74
CA ASP A 508 2.75 -41.55 -2.11
C ASP A 508 4.13 -41.08 -2.59
N LEU A 509 5.17 -41.64 -1.97
CA LEU A 509 6.56 -41.28 -2.26
C LEU A 509 6.94 -41.54 -3.72
N ALA A 510 6.23 -42.47 -4.41
CA ALA A 510 6.52 -42.74 -5.81
C ALA A 510 6.12 -41.60 -6.72
N LYS A 511 4.95 -40.99 -6.52
CA LYS A 511 4.51 -39.81 -7.27
C LYS A 511 5.29 -38.58 -6.89
N SER A 512 5.55 -38.35 -5.59
CA SER A 512 6.39 -37.23 -5.13
C SER A 512 7.79 -37.31 -5.76
N SER A 513 8.43 -38.50 -5.78
CA SER A 513 9.73 -38.67 -6.42
C SER A 513 9.69 -38.47 -7.94
N ALA A 514 8.65 -38.93 -8.63
CA ALA A 514 8.49 -38.67 -10.07
C ALA A 514 8.43 -37.20 -10.42
N ILE A 515 7.72 -36.39 -9.61
CA ILE A 515 7.63 -34.96 -9.78
C ILE A 515 8.97 -34.29 -9.43
N ASN A 516 9.54 -34.57 -8.24
CA ASN A 516 10.75 -33.92 -7.73
C ASN A 516 11.99 -34.22 -8.59
N TYR A 517 12.14 -35.42 -9.09
CA TYR A 517 13.32 -35.83 -9.85
C TYR A 517 13.09 -35.92 -11.37
N GLY A 518 11.83 -35.82 -11.82
CA GLY A 518 11.48 -35.90 -13.23
C GLY A 518 10.94 -34.56 -13.77
N GLU A 519 9.77 -34.13 -13.30
CA GLU A 519 9.05 -33.02 -13.91
C GLU A 519 9.64 -31.66 -13.50
N ILE A 520 9.95 -31.47 -12.23
CA ILE A 520 10.55 -30.18 -11.72
C ILE A 520 11.87 -29.86 -12.42
N PRO A 521 12.86 -30.81 -12.52
CA PRO A 521 14.10 -30.51 -13.24
C PRO A 521 13.88 -30.24 -14.73
N ALA A 522 12.87 -30.89 -15.35
CA ALA A 522 12.54 -30.63 -16.76
C ALA A 522 12.04 -29.19 -16.96
N ILE A 523 11.11 -28.72 -16.13
CA ILE A 523 10.60 -27.35 -16.19
C ILE A 523 11.70 -26.33 -15.84
N GLN A 524 12.54 -26.61 -14.85
CA GLN A 524 13.69 -25.75 -14.52
C GLN A 524 14.65 -25.59 -15.69
N LYS A 525 14.88 -26.68 -16.43
CA LYS A 525 15.69 -26.63 -17.64
C LYS A 525 15.02 -25.82 -18.75
N GLU A 526 13.70 -25.92 -18.90
CA GLU A 526 12.94 -25.10 -19.85
C GLU A 526 13.01 -23.61 -19.49
N ILE A 527 12.90 -23.27 -18.21
CA ILE A 527 13.05 -21.90 -17.72
C ILE A 527 14.46 -21.38 -18.06
N ALA A 528 15.51 -22.12 -17.70
CA ALA A 528 16.88 -21.74 -17.98
C ALA A 528 17.17 -21.59 -19.48
N GLN A 529 16.56 -22.43 -20.34
CA GLN A 529 16.65 -22.27 -21.78
C GLN A 529 15.91 -21.05 -22.30
N ALA A 530 14.73 -20.75 -21.73
CA ALA A 530 13.97 -19.55 -22.10
C ALA A 530 14.74 -18.27 -21.72
N GLU A 531 15.31 -18.22 -20.51
CA GLU A 531 16.16 -17.14 -20.02
C GLU A 531 17.42 -16.96 -20.87
N GLN A 532 18.09 -18.09 -21.28
CA GLN A 532 19.22 -18.03 -22.17
C GLN A 532 18.86 -17.54 -23.59
N ASN A 533 17.69 -17.93 -24.08
CA ASN A 533 17.21 -17.48 -25.38
C ASN A 533 16.87 -15.98 -25.36
N GLU A 534 16.30 -15.47 -24.26
CA GLU A 534 16.09 -14.05 -24.04
C GLU A 534 17.42 -13.29 -23.99
N ALA A 535 18.39 -13.77 -23.23
CA ALA A 535 19.72 -13.19 -23.13
C ALA A 535 20.47 -13.24 -24.49
N ALA A 536 20.30 -14.30 -25.26
CA ALA A 536 20.88 -14.44 -26.61
C ALA A 536 20.20 -13.50 -27.63
N ALA A 537 18.90 -13.31 -27.54
CA ALA A 537 18.16 -12.36 -28.34
C ALA A 537 18.61 -10.90 -28.06
N LYS A 538 18.87 -10.58 -26.79
CA LYS A 538 19.47 -9.31 -26.35
C LYS A 538 20.88 -9.12 -26.92
N ASN A 539 21.73 -10.14 -26.91
CA ASN A 539 23.11 -10.09 -27.41
C ASN A 539 23.20 -10.17 -28.93
N GLY A 540 22.23 -10.79 -29.60
CA GLY A 540 22.19 -10.94 -31.08
C GLY A 540 21.78 -9.68 -31.83
N ALA A 541 21.07 -8.77 -31.18
CA ALA A 541 20.73 -7.45 -31.72
C ALA A 541 21.94 -6.49 -31.78
N ALA A 542 23.01 -6.76 -31.03
CA ALA A 542 24.23 -5.96 -31.00
C ALA A 542 25.15 -6.15 -32.25
N GLY A 543 24.78 -7.00 -33.19
CA GLY A 543 25.61 -7.34 -34.39
C GLY A 543 25.30 -6.56 -35.67
N GLY A 544 24.37 -5.64 -35.68
CA GLY A 544 24.00 -4.78 -36.80
C GLY A 544 24.83 -3.51 -36.86
N ALA A 545 25.81 -3.42 -37.73
CA ALA A 545 26.62 -2.26 -37.97
C ALA A 545 25.76 -1.12 -38.57
N ASP A 546 25.26 -0.24 -37.75
CA ASP A 546 25.04 1.17 -38.06
C ASP A 546 25.02 2.02 -36.79
N GLY A 547 25.87 3.05 -36.74
CA GLY A 547 26.17 3.83 -35.55
C GLY A 547 25.04 4.81 -35.17
N GLY A 548 23.99 4.32 -34.51
CA GLY A 548 22.95 5.12 -33.87
C GLY A 548 23.02 4.94 -32.38
N LEU A 549 23.13 6.02 -31.62
CA LEU A 549 23.08 6.11 -30.17
C LEU A 549 21.74 5.51 -29.64
N GLY A 550 21.73 4.24 -29.24
CA GLY A 550 20.56 3.56 -28.72
C GLY A 550 20.79 2.06 -28.60
N GLY A 551 21.91 1.64 -28.00
CA GLY A 551 22.21 0.22 -27.75
C GLY A 551 21.55 -0.30 -26.49
N ASP A 552 20.79 -1.35 -26.65
CA ASP A 552 20.63 -2.50 -25.73
C ASP A 552 19.95 -2.36 -24.36
N ILE A 553 19.19 -1.29 -24.11
CA ILE A 553 18.32 -1.27 -22.91
C ILE A 553 17.01 -1.99 -23.29
N PRO A 554 16.59 -3.02 -22.52
CA PRO A 554 15.25 -3.62 -22.68
C PRO A 554 14.18 -2.53 -22.62
N MET A 555 13.13 -2.65 -23.42
CA MET A 555 12.02 -1.67 -23.40
C MET A 555 11.26 -1.69 -22.07
N VAL A 556 11.27 -2.85 -21.39
CA VAL A 556 10.69 -3.02 -20.04
C VAL A 556 11.72 -3.81 -19.22
N PRO A 557 11.86 -3.52 -17.91
CA PRO A 557 12.70 -4.30 -17.01
C PRO A 557 12.32 -5.80 -17.06
N ASP A 558 13.30 -6.68 -16.97
CA ASP A 558 13.07 -8.12 -17.04
C ASP A 558 12.80 -8.76 -15.67
N ARG A 559 13.06 -8.01 -14.62
CA ARG A 559 12.85 -8.44 -13.23
C ARG A 559 12.61 -7.23 -12.33
N VAL A 560 12.00 -7.48 -11.20
CA VAL A 560 11.98 -6.51 -10.09
C VAL A 560 13.37 -6.48 -9.47
N ASP A 561 13.97 -5.31 -9.42
CA ASP A 561 15.29 -5.06 -8.84
C ASP A 561 15.22 -4.05 -7.68
N ALA A 562 16.37 -3.65 -7.16
CA ALA A 562 16.44 -2.68 -6.07
C ALA A 562 15.92 -1.30 -6.47
N ASP A 563 16.10 -0.91 -7.74
CA ASP A 563 15.64 0.39 -8.25
C ASP A 563 14.11 0.43 -8.36
N SER A 564 13.48 -0.66 -8.83
CA SER A 564 12.01 -0.82 -8.85
C SER A 564 11.40 -0.66 -7.44
N VAL A 565 12.01 -1.29 -6.44
CA VAL A 565 11.56 -1.16 -5.05
C VAL A 565 11.78 0.27 -4.52
N ALA A 566 12.90 0.89 -4.88
CA ALA A 566 13.20 2.26 -4.49
C ALA A 566 12.21 3.27 -5.09
N GLU A 567 11.73 3.03 -6.30
CA GLU A 567 10.69 3.83 -6.95
C GLU A 567 9.37 3.77 -6.16
N ILE A 568 8.89 2.57 -5.79
CA ILE A 568 7.70 2.42 -4.97
C ILE A 568 7.86 3.10 -3.60
N VAL A 569 9.03 2.96 -2.95
CA VAL A 569 9.31 3.69 -1.70
C VAL A 569 9.24 5.20 -1.91
N SER A 570 9.71 5.69 -3.07
CA SER A 570 9.63 7.12 -3.43
C SER A 570 8.19 7.58 -3.56
N ASP A 571 7.34 6.79 -4.19
CA ASP A 571 5.92 7.08 -4.38
C ASP A 571 5.17 7.11 -3.03
N TRP A 572 5.45 6.18 -2.14
CA TRP A 572 4.80 6.11 -0.83
C TRP A 572 5.24 7.22 0.12
N THR A 573 6.52 7.59 0.07
CA THR A 573 7.12 8.52 1.03
C THR A 573 7.30 9.93 0.50
N GLY A 574 7.23 10.10 -0.82
CA GLY A 574 7.58 11.34 -1.51
C GLY A 574 9.08 11.64 -1.53
N ILE A 575 9.93 10.64 -1.21
CA ILE A 575 11.40 10.78 -1.16
C ILE A 575 11.98 10.16 -2.44
N PRO A 576 12.81 10.86 -3.20
CA PRO A 576 13.38 10.33 -4.44
C PRO A 576 14.47 9.27 -4.17
N VAL A 577 14.08 8.14 -3.59
CA VAL A 577 14.99 7.06 -3.14
C VAL A 577 15.75 6.43 -4.30
N GLY A 578 15.13 6.28 -5.48
CA GLY A 578 15.77 5.72 -6.67
C GLY A 578 16.97 6.55 -7.15
N ARG A 579 16.88 7.87 -7.07
CA ARG A 579 17.99 8.77 -7.39
C ARG A 579 19.09 8.76 -6.32
N LEU A 580 18.73 8.40 -5.08
CA LEU A 580 19.67 8.32 -3.97
C LEU A 580 20.58 7.08 -4.06
N MET A 581 20.16 6.00 -4.75
CA MET A 581 20.94 4.75 -4.81
C MET A 581 22.09 4.79 -5.81
N GLN A 582 21.92 5.44 -6.96
CA GLN A 582 22.90 5.37 -8.07
C GLN A 582 23.97 6.47 -8.11
N GLY A 583 23.86 7.52 -7.35
CA GLY A 583 24.79 8.66 -7.38
C GLY A 583 24.99 9.32 -6.03
N GLU A 584 24.49 8.75 -4.94
CA GLU A 584 24.52 9.39 -3.61
C GLU A 584 25.95 9.67 -3.16
N ASN A 585 26.86 8.74 -3.34
CA ASN A 585 28.24 8.92 -2.94
C ASN A 585 28.96 10.02 -3.74
N GLU A 586 28.75 10.08 -5.05
CA GLU A 586 29.33 11.12 -5.89
C GLU A 586 28.68 12.49 -5.64
N LYS A 587 27.36 12.53 -5.51
CA LYS A 587 26.62 13.75 -5.15
C LYS A 587 27.07 14.29 -3.79
N LEU A 588 27.17 13.44 -2.77
CA LEU A 588 27.63 13.84 -1.43
C LEU A 588 29.08 14.33 -1.42
N LEU A 589 29.93 13.82 -2.30
CA LEU A 589 31.32 14.30 -2.46
C LEU A 589 31.38 15.67 -3.14
N THR A 590 30.39 16.04 -3.96
CA THR A 590 30.33 17.34 -4.68
C THR A 590 29.31 18.30 -4.02
N MET A 591 28.86 18.02 -2.81
CA MET A 591 27.82 18.79 -2.10
C MET A 591 28.21 20.26 -1.90
N GLU A 592 29.46 20.52 -1.57
CA GLU A 592 29.96 21.88 -1.36
C GLU A 592 29.87 22.74 -2.64
N ASP A 593 30.19 22.16 -3.78
CA ASP A 593 30.11 22.85 -5.08
C ASP A 593 28.66 23.19 -5.44
N TYR A 594 27.73 22.27 -5.13
CA TYR A 594 26.30 22.52 -5.34
C TYR A 594 25.75 23.61 -4.42
N LEU A 595 26.00 23.50 -3.14
CA LEU A 595 25.53 24.49 -2.15
C LEU A 595 26.19 25.86 -2.38
N GLY A 596 27.47 25.87 -2.78
CA GLY A 596 28.25 27.09 -3.05
C GLY A 596 27.75 27.89 -4.26
N LYS A 597 27.05 27.28 -5.21
CA LYS A 597 26.38 27.96 -6.33
C LYS A 597 25.20 28.83 -5.87
N ARG A 598 24.54 28.45 -4.78
CA ARG A 598 23.37 29.17 -4.24
C ARG A 598 23.73 30.07 -3.05
N VAL A 599 24.67 29.65 -2.24
CA VAL A 599 25.08 30.34 -0.99
C VAL A 599 26.50 30.87 -1.16
N ILE A 600 26.60 32.13 -1.54
CA ILE A 600 27.86 32.79 -1.82
C ILE A 600 28.55 33.23 -0.50
N GLY A 601 29.86 33.03 -0.42
CA GLY A 601 30.71 33.62 0.65
C GLY A 601 30.72 32.86 1.98
N GLN A 602 29.99 31.74 2.12
CA GLN A 602 29.86 31.03 3.40
C GLN A 602 30.52 29.65 3.38
N LYS A 603 31.76 29.56 2.92
CA LYS A 603 32.47 28.27 2.69
C LYS A 603 32.55 27.42 3.95
N GLU A 604 32.87 27.99 5.12
CA GLU A 604 32.96 27.24 6.39
C GLU A 604 31.60 26.66 6.80
N ALA A 605 30.52 27.43 6.61
CA ALA A 605 29.18 26.98 6.91
C ALA A 605 28.74 25.83 6.01
N ILE A 606 29.04 25.93 4.72
CA ILE A 606 28.74 24.89 3.73
C ILE A 606 29.52 23.62 4.07
N GLN A 607 30.82 23.73 4.40
CA GLN A 607 31.66 22.58 4.72
C GLN A 607 31.18 21.89 6.00
N ALA A 608 30.89 22.63 7.07
CA ALA A 608 30.42 22.07 8.34
C ALA A 608 29.12 21.28 8.16
N VAL A 609 28.16 21.81 7.40
CA VAL A 609 26.91 21.13 7.09
C VAL A 609 27.14 19.89 6.22
N SER A 610 27.98 20.00 5.19
CA SER A 610 28.31 18.88 4.28
C SER A 610 28.96 17.73 5.03
N ASP A 611 29.93 18.02 5.92
CA ASP A 611 30.62 17.01 6.70
C ASP A 611 29.68 16.30 7.70
N ALA A 612 28.75 17.01 8.32
CA ALA A 612 27.79 16.40 9.22
C ALA A 612 26.80 15.49 8.48
N VAL A 613 26.31 15.93 7.31
CA VAL A 613 25.46 15.11 6.46
C VAL A 613 26.18 13.86 5.98
N ARG A 614 27.44 13.98 5.56
CA ARG A 614 28.26 12.82 5.16
C ARG A 614 28.47 11.84 6.30
N ARG A 615 28.76 12.31 7.53
CA ARG A 615 28.92 11.44 8.70
C ARG A 615 27.64 10.63 8.95
N SER A 616 26.49 11.27 8.88
CA SER A 616 25.20 10.61 9.07
C SER A 616 24.92 9.59 7.96
N ARG A 617 25.15 9.94 6.70
CA ARG A 617 24.91 9.05 5.56
C ARG A 617 25.87 7.88 5.49
N ALA A 618 27.10 8.06 5.96
CA ALA A 618 28.08 6.98 6.10
C ALA A 618 27.78 6.01 7.28
N GLY A 619 26.71 6.26 8.06
CA GLY A 619 26.36 5.41 9.21
C GLY A 619 27.29 5.52 10.40
N ILE A 620 28.09 6.60 10.49
CA ILE A 620 29.06 6.82 11.58
C ILE A 620 28.42 7.59 12.75
N SER A 621 27.30 8.30 12.50
CA SER A 621 26.51 9.01 13.51
C SER A 621 25.62 8.07 14.31
N ASP A 622 25.17 8.51 15.50
CA ASP A 622 24.20 7.78 16.32
C ASP A 622 22.86 7.60 15.55
N PRO A 623 22.41 6.36 15.31
CA PRO A 623 21.19 6.10 14.54
C PRO A 623 19.90 6.56 15.27
N ASN A 624 19.98 6.90 16.56
CA ASN A 624 18.85 7.36 17.35
C ASN A 624 18.69 8.88 17.37
N ARG A 625 19.61 9.64 16.76
CA ARG A 625 19.58 11.10 16.70
C ARG A 625 19.15 11.58 15.31
N PRO A 626 18.71 12.83 15.18
CA PRO A 626 18.48 13.45 13.88
C PRO A 626 19.70 13.36 12.97
N THR A 627 19.49 13.36 11.64
CA THR A 627 20.57 13.32 10.64
C THR A 627 21.60 14.44 10.81
N GLY A 628 21.17 15.59 11.32
CA GLY A 628 22.03 16.70 11.69
C GLY A 628 21.26 17.76 12.46
N SER A 629 21.96 18.46 13.36
CA SER A 629 21.41 19.51 14.20
C SER A 629 22.38 20.71 14.25
N PHE A 630 21.92 21.86 13.73
CA PHE A 630 22.78 23.03 13.52
C PHE A 630 22.20 24.29 14.16
N LEU A 631 23.06 25.12 14.74
CA LEU A 631 22.73 26.48 15.11
C LEU A 631 23.52 27.45 14.23
N PHE A 632 22.81 28.17 13.35
CA PHE A 632 23.35 29.19 12.45
C PHE A 632 23.34 30.55 13.12
N LEU A 633 24.52 31.07 13.35
CA LEU A 633 24.76 32.35 14.04
C LEU A 633 25.25 33.40 13.03
N GLY A 634 24.75 34.61 13.07
CA GLY A 634 25.25 35.67 12.22
C GLY A 634 24.23 36.74 11.87
N PRO A 635 24.66 37.81 11.16
CA PRO A 635 23.79 38.93 10.80
C PRO A 635 22.61 38.54 9.93
N THR A 636 21.62 39.38 9.80
CA THR A 636 20.51 39.18 8.88
C THR A 636 20.98 39.30 7.43
N GLY A 637 20.43 38.52 6.51
CA GLY A 637 20.70 38.65 5.06
C GLY A 637 22.01 38.07 4.57
N VAL A 638 22.71 37.24 5.33
CA VAL A 638 23.98 36.59 4.95
C VAL A 638 23.81 35.19 4.36
N GLY A 639 22.57 34.68 4.21
CA GLY A 639 22.32 33.41 3.55
C GLY A 639 21.91 32.25 4.47
N LYS A 640 21.67 32.43 5.78
CA LYS A 640 21.26 31.35 6.71
C LYS A 640 20.06 30.55 6.24
N THR A 641 18.96 31.22 5.93
CA THR A 641 17.74 30.56 5.43
C THR A 641 17.93 29.99 4.01
N GLU A 642 18.79 30.60 3.19
CA GLU A 642 19.08 30.12 1.85
C GLU A 642 19.88 28.82 1.87
N LEU A 643 20.82 28.66 2.83
CA LEU A 643 21.53 27.40 3.02
C LEU A 643 20.56 26.27 3.44
N ALA A 644 19.59 26.55 4.28
CA ALA A 644 18.56 25.57 4.65
C ALA A 644 17.72 25.14 3.43
N LYS A 645 17.35 26.07 2.55
CA LYS A 645 16.64 25.77 1.30
C LYS A 645 17.49 24.97 0.32
N ALA A 646 18.74 25.41 0.11
CA ALA A 646 19.67 24.72 -0.78
C ALA A 646 19.94 23.29 -0.29
N LEU A 647 19.98 23.09 1.03
CA LEU A 647 20.13 21.78 1.63
C LEU A 647 18.89 20.89 1.41
N ALA A 648 17.69 21.43 1.54
CA ALA A 648 16.44 20.71 1.26
C ALA A 648 16.35 20.31 -0.20
N ASP A 649 16.69 21.23 -1.11
CA ASP A 649 16.73 21.00 -2.54
C ASP A 649 17.76 19.92 -2.92
N PHE A 650 18.96 20.00 -2.35
CA PHE A 650 20.02 19.03 -2.62
C PHE A 650 19.68 17.61 -2.13
N LEU A 651 19.14 17.50 -0.92
CA LEU A 651 18.89 16.19 -0.29
C LEU A 651 17.57 15.55 -0.71
N PHE A 652 16.57 16.36 -1.03
CA PHE A 652 15.20 15.89 -1.27
C PHE A 652 14.65 16.30 -2.65
N ASP A 653 15.48 16.98 -3.46
CA ASP A 653 15.13 17.47 -4.82
C ASP A 653 13.85 18.35 -4.80
N ASP A 654 13.52 18.92 -3.63
CA ASP A 654 12.35 19.79 -3.41
C ASP A 654 12.63 20.85 -2.32
N GLU A 655 12.69 22.11 -2.71
CA GLU A 655 12.79 23.23 -1.75
C GLU A 655 11.61 23.26 -0.74
N LYS A 656 10.45 22.69 -1.10
CA LYS A 656 9.27 22.60 -0.25
C LYS A 656 9.38 21.50 0.83
N ALA A 657 10.42 20.65 0.75
CA ALA A 657 10.74 19.69 1.81
C ALA A 657 11.34 20.38 3.05
N MET A 658 11.22 21.71 3.15
CA MET A 658 11.61 22.50 4.30
C MET A 658 10.37 22.91 5.12
N VAL A 659 10.36 22.49 6.39
CA VAL A 659 9.36 22.94 7.38
C VAL A 659 9.92 24.16 8.11
N ARG A 660 9.34 25.32 7.91
CA ARG A 660 9.77 26.56 8.59
C ARG A 660 8.84 26.90 9.74
N ILE A 661 9.42 27.08 10.92
CA ILE A 661 8.74 27.50 12.15
C ILE A 661 9.39 28.79 12.64
N ASP A 662 8.62 29.88 12.68
CA ASP A 662 9.07 31.17 13.18
C ASP A 662 8.92 31.20 14.71
N MET A 663 10.04 31.25 15.41
CA MET A 663 10.07 31.23 16.87
C MET A 663 9.53 32.50 17.52
N SER A 664 9.34 33.58 16.76
CA SER A 664 8.66 34.78 17.25
C SER A 664 7.18 34.52 17.60
N GLU A 665 6.56 33.47 17.03
CA GLU A 665 5.20 33.05 17.38
C GLU A 665 5.13 32.24 18.70
N TYR A 666 6.27 31.83 19.22
CA TYR A 666 6.41 30.93 20.38
C TYR A 666 7.08 31.57 21.58
N MET A 667 6.91 32.89 21.73
CA MET A 667 7.42 33.68 22.87
C MET A 667 6.70 33.36 24.19
N GLU A 668 5.42 32.99 24.11
CA GLU A 668 4.60 32.69 25.26
C GLU A 668 4.59 31.19 25.58
N LYS A 669 4.56 30.86 26.89
CA LYS A 669 4.49 29.47 27.35
C LYS A 669 3.29 28.74 26.78
N ALA A 670 2.12 29.36 26.64
CA ALA A 670 0.92 28.77 26.07
C ALA A 670 1.10 28.35 24.61
N SER A 671 2.01 28.97 23.86
CA SER A 671 2.25 28.71 22.46
C SER A 671 3.04 27.41 22.25
N VAL A 672 3.78 26.93 23.27
CA VAL A 672 4.58 25.69 23.17
C VAL A 672 3.69 24.47 22.85
N SER A 673 2.48 24.41 23.42
CA SER A 673 1.52 23.34 23.11
C SER A 673 1.09 23.30 21.63
N ARG A 674 1.23 24.39 20.88
CA ARG A 674 0.98 24.42 19.43
C ARG A 674 2.04 23.65 18.63
N LEU A 675 3.27 23.51 19.17
CA LEU A 675 4.32 22.71 18.52
C LEU A 675 4.04 21.21 18.58
N ILE A 676 3.60 20.74 19.76
CA ILE A 676 3.44 19.30 20.05
C ILE A 676 1.99 18.83 20.05
N GLY A 677 1.02 19.75 20.01
CA GLY A 677 -0.41 19.47 20.16
C GLY A 677 -0.92 19.73 21.58
N ALA A 678 -2.19 20.07 21.68
CA ALA A 678 -2.85 20.31 22.96
C ALA A 678 -3.11 18.99 23.71
N ALA A 679 -3.09 19.04 25.04
CA ALA A 679 -3.47 17.89 25.87
C ALA A 679 -4.98 17.57 25.76
N PRO A 680 -5.41 16.34 26.05
CA PRO A 680 -6.82 15.95 26.02
C PRO A 680 -7.71 16.91 26.81
N GLY A 681 -8.78 17.36 26.17
CA GLY A 681 -9.74 18.28 26.78
C GLY A 681 -9.46 19.77 26.56
N TYR A 682 -8.38 20.15 25.89
CA TYR A 682 -8.10 21.52 25.50
C TYR A 682 -8.47 21.79 24.04
N ILE A 683 -8.76 23.05 23.71
CA ILE A 683 -9.07 23.49 22.34
C ILE A 683 -7.84 23.26 21.45
N GLY A 684 -8.04 22.64 20.27
CA GLY A 684 -6.98 22.29 19.33
C GLY A 684 -6.40 20.87 19.50
N TYR A 685 -6.96 20.04 20.38
CA TYR A 685 -6.51 18.64 20.56
C TYR A 685 -6.59 17.82 19.26
N GLU A 686 -7.64 18.03 18.46
CA GLU A 686 -7.83 17.29 17.19
C GLU A 686 -6.91 17.74 16.05
N GLU A 687 -6.40 18.98 16.12
CA GLU A 687 -5.59 19.55 15.04
C GLU A 687 -4.14 19.03 15.01
N GLY A 688 -3.67 18.41 16.10
CA GLY A 688 -2.27 18.00 16.25
C GLY A 688 -1.31 19.16 16.47
N GLY A 689 -0.02 18.88 16.68
CA GLY A 689 1.01 19.92 16.83
C GLY A 689 1.60 20.33 15.49
N GLN A 690 1.90 21.60 15.30
CA GLN A 690 2.46 22.11 14.03
C GLN A 690 3.78 21.43 13.66
N LEU A 691 4.67 21.21 14.60
CA LEU A 691 5.93 20.53 14.39
C LEU A 691 5.72 19.03 14.18
N THR A 692 4.99 18.39 15.09
CA THR A 692 4.79 16.94 15.09
C THR A 692 4.01 16.49 13.86
N GLU A 693 2.95 17.21 13.48
CA GLU A 693 2.15 16.87 12.30
C GLU A 693 2.91 17.12 10.99
N ALA A 694 3.70 18.21 10.90
CA ALA A 694 4.50 18.51 9.73
C ALA A 694 5.56 17.42 9.47
N VAL A 695 6.28 16.98 10.52
CA VAL A 695 7.30 15.92 10.42
C VAL A 695 6.64 14.55 10.23
N ARG A 696 5.51 14.28 10.86
CA ARG A 696 4.76 13.04 10.64
C ARG A 696 4.34 12.85 9.17
N ARG A 697 3.93 13.95 8.52
CA ARG A 697 3.57 13.94 7.08
C ARG A 697 4.78 13.87 6.17
N ARG A 698 5.90 14.47 6.59
CA ARG A 698 7.17 14.49 5.84
C ARG A 698 8.33 14.16 6.78
N PRO A 699 8.55 12.88 7.09
CA PRO A 699 9.60 12.46 8.02
C PRO A 699 11.02 12.75 7.49
N TYR A 700 11.13 13.05 6.20
CA TYR A 700 12.35 13.51 5.54
C TYR A 700 12.21 14.98 5.18
N SER A 701 12.72 15.83 6.03
CA SER A 701 12.60 17.27 5.84
C SER A 701 13.72 18.01 6.55
N VAL A 702 14.01 19.20 6.06
CA VAL A 702 14.78 20.19 6.82
C VAL A 702 13.81 21.00 7.68
N VAL A 703 13.95 20.91 8.99
CA VAL A 703 13.15 21.68 9.93
C VAL A 703 13.95 22.92 10.32
N LEU A 704 13.46 24.09 9.89
CA LEU A 704 14.06 25.37 10.16
C LEU A 704 13.32 26.10 11.28
N PHE A 705 13.98 26.27 12.42
CA PHE A 705 13.53 27.12 13.51
C PHE A 705 14.16 28.50 13.35
N ASP A 706 13.37 29.47 12.92
CA ASP A 706 13.89 30.81 12.63
C ASP A 706 13.81 31.71 13.86
N GLU A 707 14.86 32.49 14.13
CA GLU A 707 14.98 33.42 15.25
C GLU A 707 14.80 32.78 16.64
N VAL A 708 15.54 31.65 16.89
CA VAL A 708 15.39 30.84 18.11
C VAL A 708 15.63 31.61 19.41
N GLU A 709 16.37 32.72 19.39
CA GLU A 709 16.59 33.61 20.56
C GLU A 709 15.31 34.23 21.10
N LYS A 710 14.22 34.26 20.31
CA LYS A 710 12.92 34.79 20.69
C LYS A 710 12.01 33.76 21.36
N ALA A 711 12.33 32.48 21.25
CA ALA A 711 11.52 31.39 21.76
C ALA A 711 11.43 31.38 23.29
N ASN A 712 10.30 30.88 23.79
CA ASN A 712 10.17 30.56 25.22
C ASN A 712 11.16 29.50 25.64
N PRO A 713 11.79 29.53 26.81
CA PRO A 713 12.71 28.48 27.27
C PRO A 713 12.16 27.06 27.26
N GLU A 714 10.86 26.84 27.40
CA GLU A 714 10.24 25.52 27.35
C GLU A 714 10.27 24.89 25.94
N VAL A 715 10.41 25.70 24.88
CA VAL A 715 10.62 25.18 23.52
C VAL A 715 11.91 24.38 23.46
N PHE A 716 12.97 24.84 24.12
CA PHE A 716 14.24 24.14 24.13
C PHE A 716 14.18 22.82 24.91
N ASP A 717 13.34 22.74 25.95
CA ASP A 717 13.14 21.49 26.68
C ASP A 717 12.43 20.43 25.81
N VAL A 718 11.52 20.85 24.91
CA VAL A 718 10.93 19.97 23.88
C VAL A 718 11.97 19.56 22.84
N LEU A 719 12.78 20.49 22.35
CA LEU A 719 13.83 20.20 21.36
C LEU A 719 14.92 19.30 21.92
N LEU A 720 15.22 19.35 23.21
CA LEU A 720 16.16 18.42 23.86
C LEU A 720 15.75 16.97 23.68
N GLN A 721 14.47 16.64 23.78
CA GLN A 721 13.96 15.30 23.55
C GLN A 721 14.21 14.84 22.10
N VAL A 722 13.99 15.75 21.14
CA VAL A 722 14.25 15.45 19.72
C VAL A 722 15.74 15.24 19.47
N LEU A 723 16.61 16.08 20.05
CA LEU A 723 18.06 16.01 19.86
C LEU A 723 18.68 14.76 20.51
N ASP A 724 18.08 14.21 21.58
CA ASP A 724 18.59 13.05 22.29
C ASP A 724 18.09 11.72 21.72
N ASP A 725 16.75 11.62 21.61
CA ASP A 725 16.08 10.36 21.30
C ASP A 725 15.63 10.28 19.82
N GLY A 726 15.81 11.37 19.03
CA GLY A 726 15.34 11.45 17.64
C GLY A 726 13.82 11.26 17.48
N ARG A 727 13.06 11.49 18.55
CA ARG A 727 11.60 11.29 18.56
C ARG A 727 10.93 12.30 19.48
N LEU A 728 9.66 12.57 19.20
CA LEU A 728 8.83 13.45 20.01
C LEU A 728 7.42 12.86 20.13
N THR A 729 6.89 12.78 21.35
CA THR A 729 5.52 12.35 21.58
C THR A 729 4.58 13.55 21.50
N ASP A 730 3.55 13.47 20.65
CA ASP A 730 2.55 14.51 20.49
C ASP A 730 1.53 14.55 21.65
N GLY A 731 0.68 15.57 21.66
CA GLY A 731 -0.38 15.71 22.67
C GLY A 731 -1.44 14.60 22.63
N GLN A 732 -1.47 13.76 21.61
CA GLN A 732 -2.35 12.61 21.46
C GLN A 732 -1.69 11.28 21.87
N GLY A 733 -0.43 11.33 22.34
CA GLY A 733 0.34 10.16 22.75
C GLY A 733 1.03 9.44 21.59
N ARG A 734 1.03 9.98 20.36
CA ARG A 734 1.70 9.39 19.22
C ARG A 734 3.16 9.81 19.20
N THR A 735 4.05 8.86 18.95
CA THR A 735 5.48 9.13 18.81
C THR A 735 5.81 9.45 17.36
N VAL A 736 6.37 10.63 17.12
CA VAL A 736 6.82 11.10 15.80
C VAL A 736 8.34 10.94 15.71
N ASP A 737 8.79 10.34 14.62
CA ASP A 737 10.21 10.07 14.35
C ASP A 737 10.88 11.26 13.66
N PHE A 738 11.98 11.75 14.24
CA PHE A 738 12.81 12.84 13.74
C PHE A 738 14.19 12.38 13.27
N LYS A 739 14.49 11.08 13.29
CA LYS A 739 15.84 10.55 12.97
C LYS A 739 16.29 10.90 11.56
N ASN A 740 15.34 11.04 10.66
CA ASN A 740 15.61 11.36 9.26
C ASN A 740 15.45 12.86 8.95
N THR A 741 15.27 13.71 9.95
CA THR A 741 15.19 15.16 9.77
C THR A 741 16.55 15.83 9.96
N ILE A 742 16.71 17.00 9.36
CA ILE A 742 17.81 17.91 9.65
C ILE A 742 17.24 19.12 10.36
N LEU A 743 17.73 19.39 11.58
CA LEU A 743 17.28 20.51 12.39
C LEU A 743 18.21 21.69 12.20
N ILE A 744 17.70 22.79 11.71
CA ILE A 744 18.45 24.03 11.55
C ILE A 744 17.78 25.11 12.39
N MET A 745 18.54 25.69 13.28
CA MET A 745 18.12 26.82 14.10
C MET A 745 18.86 28.06 13.64
N THR A 746 18.19 29.17 13.41
CA THR A 746 18.84 30.43 13.06
C THR A 746 18.76 31.41 14.21
N SER A 747 19.84 32.16 14.42
CA SER A 747 19.88 33.22 15.42
C SER A 747 20.71 34.43 14.95
N ASN A 748 20.31 35.59 15.42
CA ASN A 748 21.04 36.84 15.22
C ASN A 748 21.87 37.25 16.45
N LEU A 749 21.99 36.36 17.45
CA LEU A 749 22.80 36.61 18.64
C LEU A 749 24.25 36.87 18.28
N GLY A 750 24.82 37.89 18.91
CA GLY A 750 26.21 38.28 18.71
C GLY A 750 26.52 38.89 17.34
N SER A 751 25.52 39.16 16.48
CA SER A 751 25.72 39.75 15.15
C SER A 751 26.45 41.10 15.21
N GLN A 752 26.24 41.89 16.26
CA GLN A 752 26.93 43.15 16.52
C GLN A 752 28.46 43.00 16.66
N PHE A 753 28.93 41.86 17.18
CA PHE A 753 30.37 41.58 17.30
C PHE A 753 30.97 41.15 15.97
N LEU A 754 30.22 40.45 15.11
CA LEU A 754 30.66 40.01 13.80
C LEU A 754 30.85 41.16 12.81
N VAL A 755 30.04 42.19 12.93
CA VAL A 755 30.13 43.42 12.09
C VAL A 755 31.18 44.40 12.58
N ASN A 756 31.66 44.25 13.84
CA ASN A 756 32.67 45.17 14.39
C ASN A 756 34.04 44.94 13.73
N THR A 757 34.57 45.95 13.08
CA THR A 757 35.86 45.93 12.38
C THR A 757 37.06 46.11 13.30
N GLU A 758 36.86 46.49 14.57
CA GLU A 758 37.94 46.65 15.57
C GLU A 758 38.38 45.33 16.22
N LEU A 759 37.59 44.29 16.13
CA LEU A 759 37.88 42.97 16.73
C LEU A 759 38.51 42.04 15.71
N ASP A 760 39.46 41.24 16.12
CA ASP A 760 40.00 40.16 15.34
C ASP A 760 39.01 38.98 15.33
N ASP A 761 39.20 38.03 14.41
CA ASP A 761 38.25 36.96 14.21
C ASP A 761 38.14 36.02 15.43
N GLU A 762 39.19 35.83 16.20
CA GLU A 762 39.16 35.02 17.44
C GLU A 762 38.36 35.73 18.54
N ALA A 763 38.53 37.05 18.70
CA ALA A 763 37.76 37.86 19.65
C ALA A 763 36.27 37.92 19.25
N LYS A 764 35.99 38.07 17.96
CA LYS A 764 34.59 37.98 17.43
C LYS A 764 33.95 36.64 17.78
N LYS A 765 34.63 35.55 17.47
CA LYS A 765 34.15 34.19 17.75
C LYS A 765 33.87 33.97 19.24
N LYS A 766 34.80 34.41 20.09
CA LYS A 766 34.64 34.32 21.53
C LYS A 766 33.45 35.15 22.05
N ALA A 767 33.32 36.42 21.61
CA ALA A 767 32.20 37.27 22.00
C ALA A 767 30.84 36.74 21.57
N VAL A 768 30.72 36.14 20.38
CA VAL A 768 29.51 35.47 19.91
C VAL A 768 29.21 34.26 20.76
N MET A 769 30.21 33.41 21.05
CA MET A 769 30.03 32.25 21.90
C MET A 769 29.62 32.59 23.32
N ASP A 770 30.19 33.66 23.90
CA ASP A 770 29.78 34.15 25.20
C ASP A 770 28.32 34.61 25.22
N ALA A 771 27.86 35.27 24.14
CA ALA A 771 26.46 35.67 23.99
C ALA A 771 25.53 34.45 23.86
N VAL A 772 25.94 33.40 23.13
CA VAL A 772 25.20 32.16 22.98
C VAL A 772 25.08 31.40 24.32
N HIS A 773 26.19 31.32 25.09
CA HIS A 773 26.19 30.69 26.41
C HIS A 773 25.36 31.46 27.46
N MET A 774 25.17 32.77 27.28
CA MET A 774 24.26 33.55 28.14
C MET A 774 22.79 33.26 27.85
N GLN A 775 22.43 33.00 26.59
CA GLN A 775 21.06 32.85 26.16
C GLN A 775 20.55 31.38 26.27
N PHE A 776 21.39 30.43 25.90
CA PHE A 776 21.01 29.02 25.86
C PHE A 776 21.64 28.21 27.00
N LYS A 777 20.90 27.25 27.52
CA LYS A 777 21.42 26.29 28.50
C LYS A 777 22.60 25.50 27.93
N PRO A 778 23.68 25.29 28.69
CA PRO A 778 24.84 24.49 28.22
C PRO A 778 24.43 23.09 27.75
N GLU A 779 23.41 22.51 28.37
CA GLU A 779 22.84 21.21 28.03
C GLU A 779 22.30 21.18 26.60
N PHE A 780 21.65 22.25 26.15
CA PHE A 780 21.14 22.37 24.78
C PHE A 780 22.28 22.51 23.76
N ILE A 781 23.24 23.38 24.05
CA ILE A 781 24.38 23.63 23.14
C ILE A 781 25.20 22.36 22.91
N ASN A 782 25.46 21.57 23.98
CA ASN A 782 26.23 20.34 23.89
C ASN A 782 25.55 19.20 23.12
N ARG A 783 24.28 19.34 22.78
CA ARG A 783 23.51 18.36 22.02
C ARG A 783 23.46 18.65 20.53
N LEU A 784 23.84 19.86 20.15
CA LEU A 784 23.95 20.25 18.74
C LEU A 784 25.20 19.63 18.12
N ASP A 785 25.08 19.22 16.87
CA ASP A 785 26.22 18.67 16.13
C ASP A 785 27.23 19.76 15.77
N GLU A 786 26.75 20.98 15.41
CA GLU A 786 27.65 22.06 15.00
C GLU A 786 27.03 23.44 15.27
N LEU A 787 27.89 24.37 15.69
CA LEU A 787 27.58 25.79 15.79
C LEU A 787 28.24 26.50 14.61
N VAL A 788 27.45 26.96 13.66
CA VAL A 788 27.91 27.46 12.37
C VAL A 788 27.85 28.98 12.35
N MET A 789 28.99 29.63 12.17
CA MET A 789 29.07 31.09 12.09
C MET A 789 29.02 31.58 10.65
N PHE A 790 28.11 32.50 10.36
CA PHE A 790 27.98 33.18 9.09
C PHE A 790 28.66 34.53 9.15
N HIS A 791 29.54 34.79 8.22
CA HIS A 791 30.30 36.04 8.13
C HIS A 791 29.53 37.12 7.34
N PRO A 792 29.78 38.42 7.63
CA PRO A 792 29.29 39.49 6.77
C PRO A 792 29.81 39.33 5.35
N LEU A 793 28.99 39.65 4.34
CA LEU A 793 29.33 39.49 2.94
C LEU A 793 30.31 40.60 2.50
N THR A 794 31.30 40.23 1.67
CA THR A 794 32.22 41.15 1.01
C THR A 794 31.60 41.71 -0.28
N ARG A 795 32.21 42.74 -0.86
CA ARG A 795 31.74 43.35 -2.10
C ARG A 795 31.78 42.37 -3.30
N GLU A 796 32.81 41.59 -3.37
CA GLU A 796 32.95 40.58 -4.44
C GLU A 796 31.87 39.50 -4.35
N GLU A 797 31.53 39.09 -3.13
CA GLU A 797 30.46 38.13 -2.86
C GLU A 797 29.07 38.70 -3.20
N LEU A 798 28.86 39.98 -2.99
CA LEU A 798 27.62 40.66 -3.38
C LEU A 798 27.39 40.64 -4.89
N GLY A 799 28.43 40.79 -5.69
CA GLY A 799 28.35 40.64 -7.15
C GLY A 799 27.80 39.28 -7.56
N GLY A 800 28.27 38.18 -6.93
CA GLY A 800 27.76 36.84 -7.18
C GLY A 800 26.28 36.70 -6.78
N ILE A 801 25.83 37.41 -5.71
CA ILE A 801 24.41 37.39 -5.33
C ILE A 801 23.56 38.16 -6.35
N VAL A 802 24.08 39.28 -6.92
CA VAL A 802 23.42 40.00 -8.03
C VAL A 802 23.18 39.03 -9.18
N ASP A 803 24.22 38.28 -9.60
CA ASP A 803 24.10 37.33 -10.69
C ASP A 803 23.01 36.29 -10.47
N ILE A 804 22.92 35.75 -9.26
CA ILE A 804 21.84 34.80 -8.89
C ILE A 804 20.45 35.46 -8.97
N GLN A 805 20.29 36.69 -8.48
CA GLN A 805 19.01 37.40 -8.55
C GLN A 805 18.61 37.75 -10.00
N VAL A 806 19.56 38.18 -10.81
CA VAL A 806 19.35 38.44 -12.23
C VAL A 806 19.00 37.16 -13.00
N ALA A 807 19.69 36.06 -12.72
CA ALA A 807 19.38 34.74 -13.31
C ALA A 807 17.94 34.29 -12.95
N GLN A 808 17.47 34.55 -11.75
CA GLN A 808 16.08 34.28 -11.35
C GLN A 808 15.06 35.11 -12.13
N VAL A 809 15.38 36.38 -12.47
CA VAL A 809 14.54 37.19 -13.33
C VAL A 809 14.58 36.66 -14.77
N SER A 810 15.76 36.37 -15.28
CA SER A 810 15.96 35.79 -16.63
C SER A 810 15.21 34.47 -16.83
N ALA A 811 15.21 33.59 -15.81
CA ALA A 811 14.49 32.32 -15.88
C ALA A 811 12.97 32.50 -16.06
N ARG A 812 12.39 33.58 -15.53
CA ARG A 812 10.94 33.89 -15.71
C ARG A 812 10.63 34.39 -17.13
N LEU A 813 11.64 34.83 -17.84
CA LEU A 813 11.53 35.36 -19.20
C LEU A 813 11.81 34.28 -20.25
N ALA A 814 12.24 33.10 -19.82
CA ALA A 814 12.62 32.00 -20.71
C ALA A 814 11.47 31.57 -21.64
N ASP A 815 10.23 31.55 -21.17
CA ASP A 815 9.05 31.21 -21.97
C ASP A 815 8.84 32.17 -23.15
N ARG A 816 9.28 33.42 -22.99
CA ARG A 816 9.25 34.45 -24.04
C ARG A 816 10.54 34.53 -24.85
N ARG A 817 11.51 33.69 -24.53
CA ARG A 817 12.84 33.65 -25.18
C ARG A 817 13.61 35.00 -25.10
N ILE A 818 13.30 35.81 -24.10
CA ILE A 818 14.00 37.10 -23.87
C ILE A 818 15.26 36.81 -23.06
N LYS A 819 16.39 37.32 -23.57
CA LYS A 819 17.69 37.27 -22.87
C LYS A 819 17.92 38.56 -22.10
N LEU A 820 18.44 38.43 -20.87
CA LEU A 820 18.78 39.55 -20.02
C LEU A 820 20.31 39.61 -19.89
N ASP A 821 20.94 40.69 -20.35
CA ASP A 821 22.37 40.91 -20.26
C ASP A 821 22.62 42.09 -19.32
N VAL A 822 23.49 41.91 -18.33
CA VAL A 822 23.78 42.93 -17.32
C VAL A 822 25.27 43.30 -17.39
N THR A 823 25.56 44.60 -17.61
CA THR A 823 26.94 45.07 -17.67
C THR A 823 27.62 45.00 -16.30
N ASP A 824 28.96 44.93 -16.28
CA ASP A 824 29.71 44.94 -15.03
C ASP A 824 29.45 46.23 -14.21
N SER A 825 29.25 47.40 -14.85
CA SER A 825 28.88 48.64 -14.24
C SER A 825 27.53 48.58 -13.54
N ALA A 826 26.50 48.03 -14.15
CA ALA A 826 25.19 47.81 -13.57
C ALA A 826 25.23 46.81 -12.42
N ARG A 827 26.00 45.73 -12.58
CA ARG A 827 26.21 44.72 -11.51
C ARG A 827 26.88 45.34 -10.27
N ASP A 828 27.93 46.13 -10.44
CA ASP A 828 28.64 46.80 -9.35
C ASP A 828 27.75 47.85 -8.68
N TRP A 829 26.93 48.55 -9.45
CA TRP A 829 25.97 49.52 -8.92
C TRP A 829 24.89 48.85 -8.07
N LEU A 830 24.32 47.73 -8.55
CA LEU A 830 23.35 46.92 -7.82
C LEU A 830 23.97 46.36 -6.54
N ALA A 831 25.18 45.85 -6.58
CA ALA A 831 25.87 45.34 -5.38
C ALA A 831 26.12 46.41 -4.33
N ASN A 832 26.54 47.63 -4.75
CA ASN A 832 26.83 48.73 -3.83
C ASN A 832 25.56 49.36 -3.27
N THR A 833 24.53 49.54 -4.09
CA THR A 833 23.27 50.19 -3.68
C THR A 833 22.37 49.22 -2.90
N GLY A 834 22.44 47.92 -3.20
CA GLY A 834 21.63 46.88 -2.56
C GLY A 834 22.20 46.32 -1.26
N TYR A 835 23.37 46.79 -0.81
CA TYR A 835 23.99 46.38 0.44
C TYR A 835 23.69 47.30 1.59
N ASP A 836 23.29 46.75 2.70
CA ASP A 836 23.12 47.45 3.97
C ASP A 836 23.87 46.71 5.08
N PRO A 837 24.77 47.36 5.84
CA PRO A 837 25.53 46.67 6.90
C PRO A 837 24.67 46.03 7.98
N ALA A 838 23.46 46.48 8.23
CA ALA A 838 22.55 45.91 9.21
C ALA A 838 21.67 44.77 8.63
N TYR A 839 21.31 44.87 7.35
CA TYR A 839 20.37 43.97 6.70
C TYR A 839 21.03 43.05 5.62
N GLY A 840 22.36 43.17 5.42
CA GLY A 840 23.13 42.39 4.47
C GLY A 840 22.63 42.55 3.02
N ALA A 841 22.52 41.45 2.30
CA ALA A 841 22.00 41.41 0.92
C ALA A 841 20.46 41.40 0.83
N ARG A 842 19.72 41.53 1.93
CA ARG A 842 18.25 41.44 1.91
C ARG A 842 17.60 42.58 1.07
N PRO A 843 18.09 43.80 1.04
CA PRO A 843 17.56 44.87 0.19
C PRO A 843 17.81 44.64 -1.30
N LEU A 844 18.85 43.91 -1.66
CA LEU A 844 19.28 43.66 -3.06
C LEU A 844 18.18 43.02 -3.91
N ARG A 845 17.48 42.04 -3.37
CA ARG A 845 16.37 41.40 -4.10
C ARG A 845 15.28 42.40 -4.49
N ARG A 846 14.95 43.34 -3.57
CA ARG A 846 13.95 44.35 -3.83
C ARG A 846 14.46 45.38 -4.84
N LEU A 847 15.74 45.75 -4.76
CA LEU A 847 16.39 46.65 -5.71
C LEU A 847 16.37 46.09 -7.12
N VAL A 848 16.79 44.85 -7.30
CA VAL A 848 16.74 44.15 -8.61
C VAL A 848 15.30 44.09 -9.14
N GLN A 849 14.34 43.81 -8.31
CA GLN A 849 12.93 43.81 -8.71
C GLN A 849 12.45 45.19 -9.18
N THR A 850 12.82 46.26 -8.48
CA THR A 850 12.36 47.61 -8.79
C THR A 850 13.11 48.17 -10.02
N GLU A 851 14.45 48.05 -10.05
CA GLU A 851 15.26 48.64 -11.09
C GLU A 851 15.31 47.85 -12.41
N VAL A 852 15.20 46.53 -12.32
CA VAL A 852 15.19 45.67 -13.50
C VAL A 852 13.79 45.15 -13.81
N GLY A 853 13.15 44.51 -12.85
CA GLY A 853 11.87 43.83 -13.08
C GLY A 853 10.72 44.76 -13.44
N ASP A 854 10.55 45.89 -12.70
CA ASP A 854 9.46 46.83 -12.93
C ASP A 854 9.67 47.64 -14.21
N GLN A 855 10.94 47.98 -14.53
CA GLN A 855 11.25 48.68 -15.79
C GLN A 855 11.02 47.78 -17.00
N LEU A 856 11.50 46.53 -16.93
CA LEU A 856 11.27 45.52 -17.98
C LEU A 856 9.79 45.23 -18.19
N ALA A 857 9.00 45.13 -17.11
CA ALA A 857 7.55 44.94 -17.20
C ALA A 857 6.87 46.10 -17.95
N ARG A 858 7.30 47.35 -17.72
CA ARG A 858 6.79 48.53 -18.46
C ARG A 858 7.15 48.47 -19.93
N MET A 859 8.39 48.13 -20.28
CA MET A 859 8.83 47.98 -21.66
C MET A 859 8.09 46.90 -22.41
N LEU A 860 7.83 45.77 -21.75
CA LEU A 860 7.03 44.66 -22.29
C LEU A 860 5.57 45.07 -22.55
N LEU A 861 4.96 45.81 -21.62
CA LEU A 861 3.60 46.32 -21.78
C LEU A 861 3.49 47.47 -22.82
N ALA A 862 4.55 48.27 -22.99
CA ALA A 862 4.63 49.31 -23.98
C ALA A 862 4.92 48.75 -25.39
N GLY A 863 5.29 47.45 -25.51
CA GLY A 863 5.66 46.86 -26.80
C GLY A 863 7.05 47.26 -27.29
N GLU A 864 7.92 47.75 -26.38
CA GLU A 864 9.30 48.09 -26.63
C GLU A 864 10.25 46.89 -26.59
N VAL A 865 9.82 45.80 -26.03
CA VAL A 865 10.50 44.48 -25.94
C VAL A 865 9.58 43.42 -26.50
N HIS A 866 10.10 42.63 -27.45
CA HIS A 866 9.38 41.53 -28.10
C HIS A 866 9.94 40.15 -27.72
N ASP A 867 9.19 39.11 -28.00
CA ASP A 867 9.63 37.73 -27.74
C ASP A 867 10.85 37.41 -28.59
N GLY A 868 11.94 37.00 -27.97
CA GLY A 868 13.23 36.70 -28.62
C GLY A 868 14.25 37.82 -28.52
N ASP A 869 13.90 39.00 -28.02
CA ASP A 869 14.82 40.12 -27.88
C ASP A 869 15.88 39.86 -26.79
N THR A 870 17.00 40.65 -26.92
CA THR A 870 17.99 40.74 -25.83
C THR A 870 17.83 42.11 -25.16
N VAL A 871 17.69 42.12 -23.86
CA VAL A 871 17.60 43.34 -23.05
C VAL A 871 18.93 43.54 -22.34
N LEU A 872 19.58 44.65 -22.60
CA LEU A 872 20.77 45.07 -21.90
C LEU A 872 20.40 45.97 -20.73
N VAL A 873 20.98 45.70 -19.57
CA VAL A 873 20.87 46.48 -18.35
C VAL A 873 22.21 47.15 -18.12
N ASP A 874 22.24 48.48 -18.18
CA ASP A 874 23.46 49.24 -18.02
C ASP A 874 23.33 50.36 -17.01
N GLN A 875 24.47 50.89 -16.55
CA GLN A 875 24.54 52.05 -15.63
C GLN A 875 25.41 53.11 -16.25
N THR A 876 24.76 54.17 -16.78
CA THR A 876 25.42 55.27 -17.55
C THR A 876 25.77 56.48 -16.69
N GLY A 877 25.73 56.38 -15.35
CA GLY A 877 26.14 57.42 -14.41
C GLY A 877 25.01 58.19 -13.69
N GLY A 878 23.77 57.71 -13.81
CA GLY A 878 22.61 58.20 -13.07
C GLY A 878 22.34 57.46 -11.73
N ASP A 879 21.26 57.84 -11.03
CA ASP A 879 20.81 57.17 -9.81
C ASP A 879 19.94 55.93 -10.06
N HIS A 880 19.74 55.54 -11.36
CA HIS A 880 18.93 54.43 -11.83
C HIS A 880 19.65 53.65 -12.92
N LEU A 881 19.20 52.40 -13.15
CA LEU A 881 19.63 51.60 -14.28
C LEU A 881 18.87 51.97 -15.55
N GLU A 882 19.53 51.83 -16.69
CA GLU A 882 18.94 52.03 -18.01
C GLU A 882 18.80 50.68 -18.71
N LEU A 883 17.60 50.41 -19.24
CA LEU A 883 17.31 49.17 -19.99
C LEU A 883 17.13 49.54 -21.47
N SER A 884 17.79 48.80 -22.36
CA SER A 884 17.65 48.91 -23.82
C SER A 884 17.40 47.53 -24.43
N SER A 885 16.56 47.48 -25.49
CA SER A 885 16.19 46.20 -26.14
C SER A 885 16.72 46.16 -27.57
N TRP A 886 17.14 44.99 -28.02
CA TRP A 886 17.67 44.73 -29.33
C TRP A 886 17.03 43.47 -29.93
N ALA A 887 16.66 43.54 -31.20
CA ALA A 887 16.13 42.37 -31.91
C ALA A 887 17.20 41.30 -32.14
N PRO A 888 16.82 40.04 -32.29
CA PRO A 888 17.76 38.93 -32.51
C PRO A 888 18.66 39.18 -33.73
N GLY A 889 19.99 39.21 -33.54
CA GLY A 889 20.97 39.40 -34.62
C GLY A 889 21.48 40.83 -34.81
N GLN A 890 21.06 41.84 -34.08
CA GLN A 890 21.57 43.20 -34.15
C GLN A 890 22.80 43.52 -33.27
N ILE A 891 23.19 42.59 -32.40
CA ILE A 891 24.27 42.87 -31.41
C ILE A 891 25.69 42.66 -31.99
N ASP A 892 25.90 42.09 -33.17
CA ASP A 892 27.23 41.64 -33.59
C ASP A 892 28.15 42.75 -34.12
N ASP A 893 27.67 43.95 -34.41
CA ASP A 893 28.51 44.96 -35.09
C ASP A 893 29.00 46.13 -34.24
N ASP A 894 28.34 46.53 -33.14
CA ASP A 894 28.72 47.71 -32.39
C ASP A 894 29.56 47.49 -31.12
N PHE A 895 29.47 46.28 -30.49
CA PHE A 895 30.17 45.98 -29.22
C PHE A 895 31.63 45.49 -29.37
N SER A 896 32.06 45.15 -30.60
CA SER A 896 33.47 44.79 -30.84
C SER A 896 34.42 46.02 -30.97
N ALA A 897 33.90 47.23 -30.93
CA ALA A 897 34.67 48.45 -31.10
C ALA A 897 35.14 49.12 -29.81
N GLU A 898 34.51 48.86 -28.65
CA GLU A 898 34.91 49.49 -27.38
C GLU A 898 35.65 48.56 -26.39
N ALA A 899 35.86 47.27 -26.73
CA ALA A 899 36.61 46.32 -25.91
C ALA A 899 38.07 46.11 -26.42
N LYS A 900 38.68 47.12 -27.01
CA LYS A 900 40.14 47.11 -27.34
C LYS A 900 40.88 48.23 -26.62
#